data_98e422ee4054d939f352b5571b8d3893
#
_entry.id   98e422ee4054d939f352b5571b8d3893
#
_cell.length_a   1.000
_cell.length_b   1.000
_cell.length_c   1.000
_cell.angle_alpha   90.00
_cell.angle_beta   90.00
_cell.angle_gamma   90.00
#
_symmetry.space_group_name_H-M   'P 1'
#
loop_
_entity.id
_entity.type
_entity.pdbx_description
1 polymer ?
#
loop_
_entity_poly.entity_id
_entity_poly.type
_entity_poly.pdbx_seq_one_letter_code
_entity_poly.pdbx_strand_id
1 'polypeptide(L)'
;MFIAFVRAALLAACGLPCLSLAQVAQGASRASDMAAASAASAASAASDASDATGSAAAPSVARSSDRAAVASTATASSTAASFADPAAPVALDSVVVTASRSAQKLADALPQTTLFTREDIEHSSASDLPGLLAFAPGAQIVRNGGPGSNTSLFLRGAQSNQSLLLIDGVRVDSASLGAAQLSQLTLEQIDHVEIVNGNVSSLYGSGAIGGVVQVFTRDGGNHPPRFYFSAGYGSYHTQSQQAGVSGRLDADGSTTFSLSLSRDKTDGFSAIDPVQQPGANPNANGNLNESLSASLKHRFANGWSAGLDYFQSNGENSYDNPFGQATTDLNTLYSRVQQISAHAEGKLTDWWTTHLRVSSGNDRSQSWLNGAYTDHFNTDNRQYSWQNDFTVARGQAIQAGYERLDQAFDSDVYSAPQRHVNSGWLGYTGRFGNSQVQANLRRDQYSDFGGANSYYLGYGYDLGEHWKVTASYSDAFRAPTFNDLYYPDAGNPALVPERSHSIEAALQYASDALGVMRLSLFQTRYANLIQYEPDASGLVYTAQNVGRAKVQGIEGSWQGHLGKTDLRASATFQNPVDQSGDQDLLRHARRFASFSASHPFGGWRVGAEWLLSGARSDSAQTLGGYGVVNLTARYDITKAWYVSAHLDNLLDKDYQLAYGYNTPRRGAYVTIGWRQP
;
A
#
# COMPACT_ATOMS: atom_id res chain seq x y z
N MET A 1 40.85 -3.24 -6.31
CA MET A 1 40.08 -2.77 -7.48
C MET A 1 38.62 -2.42 -7.09
N PHE A 2 37.98 -3.17 -6.23
CA PHE A 2 36.59 -2.96 -5.77
C PHE A 2 36.41 -1.66 -4.95
N ILE A 3 37.35 -1.30 -4.09
CA ILE A 3 37.29 -0.07 -3.26
C ILE A 3 37.46 1.21 -4.09
N ALA A 4 38.11 1.15 -5.23
CA ALA A 4 38.25 2.29 -6.14
C ALA A 4 36.96 2.57 -6.94
N PHE A 5 36.16 1.53 -7.23
CA PHE A 5 34.91 1.65 -7.98
C PHE A 5 33.79 2.24 -7.12
N VAL A 6 33.73 1.86 -5.83
CA VAL A 6 32.77 2.43 -4.87
C VAL A 6 33.06 3.92 -4.62
N ARG A 7 34.33 4.32 -4.59
CA ARG A 7 34.70 5.75 -4.50
C ARG A 7 34.35 6.56 -5.75
N ALA A 8 34.41 5.96 -6.93
CA ALA A 8 34.04 6.63 -8.18
C ALA A 8 32.53 6.82 -8.32
N ALA A 9 31.73 5.85 -7.87
CA ALA A 9 30.26 5.97 -7.86
C ALA A 9 29.76 7.00 -6.84
N LEU A 10 30.42 7.13 -5.68
CA LEU A 10 30.11 8.13 -4.66
C LEU A 10 30.53 9.56 -5.09
N LEU A 11 31.57 9.70 -5.91
CA LEU A 11 32.03 11.00 -6.40
C LEU A 11 31.22 11.52 -7.60
N ALA A 12 30.56 10.65 -8.36
CA ALA A 12 29.65 11.06 -9.44
C ALA A 12 28.29 11.55 -8.93
N ALA A 13 27.91 11.21 -7.69
CA ALA A 13 26.67 11.68 -7.05
C ALA A 13 26.81 13.04 -6.32
N CYS A 14 28.02 13.58 -6.17
CA CYS A 14 28.30 14.81 -5.42
C CYS A 14 28.63 16.05 -6.27
N GLY A 15 28.31 16.04 -7.55
CA GLY A 15 28.59 17.14 -8.46
C GLY A 15 27.43 18.15 -8.60
N LEU A 16 27.13 18.92 -7.58
CA LEU A 16 26.32 20.15 -7.67
C LEU A 16 27.06 21.34 -7.01
N PRO A 17 27.07 22.54 -7.62
CA PRO A 17 27.83 23.66 -7.14
C PRO A 17 27.13 24.37 -5.98
N CYS A 18 27.93 24.64 -4.92
CA CYS A 18 27.58 25.59 -3.88
C CYS A 18 27.40 27.00 -4.44
N LEU A 19 26.26 27.61 -4.21
CA LEU A 19 26.09 29.06 -4.28
C LEU A 19 25.47 29.58 -2.99
N SER A 20 26.10 30.64 -2.53
CA SER A 20 26.14 31.31 -1.26
C SER A 20 24.81 31.83 -0.69
N LEU A 21 24.75 31.75 0.65
CA LEU A 21 23.87 32.54 1.51
C LEU A 21 24.15 34.05 1.36
N ALA A 22 23.10 34.85 1.21
CA ALA A 22 22.87 36.13 1.85
C ALA A 22 21.53 36.73 1.42
N GLN A 23 20.56 36.83 2.30
CA GLN A 23 19.87 38.02 2.76
C GLN A 23 18.61 37.69 3.55
N VAL A 24 18.68 38.06 4.81
CA VAL A 24 17.61 37.98 5.80
C VAL A 24 16.90 39.31 5.87
N ALA A 25 15.60 39.22 6.20
CA ALA A 25 14.71 40.22 6.78
C ALA A 25 13.90 41.10 5.83
N GLN A 26 12.61 40.78 5.77
CA GLN A 26 11.46 41.67 6.12
C GLN A 26 10.13 40.99 5.73
N GLY A 27 9.20 40.82 6.70
CA GLY A 27 7.82 40.42 6.37
C GLY A 27 7.07 39.61 7.42
N ALA A 28 7.15 40.00 8.69
CA ALA A 28 6.26 39.46 9.71
C ALA A 28 4.95 40.27 9.74
N SER A 29 3.95 39.90 8.96
CA SER A 29 2.53 40.30 9.16
C SER A 29 1.52 39.63 8.22
N ARG A 30 1.71 38.36 7.84
CA ARG A 30 0.71 37.59 7.05
C ARG A 30 0.57 36.11 7.50
N ALA A 31 0.96 35.81 8.73
CA ALA A 31 0.98 34.41 9.19
C ALA A 31 -0.39 33.86 9.60
N SER A 32 -1.41 34.70 9.83
CA SER A 32 -2.72 34.25 10.31
C SER A 32 -3.65 33.72 9.20
N ASP A 33 -3.49 34.18 7.95
CA ASP A 33 -4.38 33.79 6.87
C ASP A 33 -3.89 32.55 6.10
N MET A 34 -2.62 32.18 6.26
CA MET A 34 -2.02 31.03 5.57
C MET A 34 -2.17 29.70 6.33
N ALA A 35 -2.36 29.76 7.65
CA ALA A 35 -2.67 28.57 8.46
C ALA A 35 -4.01 27.91 8.08
N ALA A 36 -4.98 28.71 7.61
CA ALA A 36 -6.27 28.24 7.15
C ALA A 36 -6.19 27.43 5.84
N ALA A 37 -5.24 27.74 4.95
CA ALA A 37 -5.10 27.07 3.66
C ALA A 37 -4.40 25.70 3.79
N SER A 38 -3.40 25.57 4.69
CA SER A 38 -2.77 24.27 5.00
C SER A 38 -3.74 23.35 5.75
N ALA A 39 -4.57 23.91 6.63
CA ALA A 39 -5.67 23.20 7.28
C ALA A 39 -6.70 22.66 6.28
N ALA A 40 -7.02 23.43 5.23
CA ALA A 40 -7.95 23.01 4.18
C ALA A 40 -7.40 21.84 3.36
N SER A 41 -6.10 21.75 3.11
CA SER A 41 -5.49 20.60 2.42
C SER A 41 -5.52 19.32 3.27
N ALA A 42 -5.32 19.41 4.58
CA ALA A 42 -5.46 18.30 5.52
C ALA A 42 -6.93 18.00 5.83
N ALA A 43 -7.79 19.03 5.91
CA ALA A 43 -9.21 18.91 6.15
C ALA A 43 -9.98 18.43 4.91
N SER A 44 -9.52 18.69 3.66
CA SER A 44 -10.19 18.17 2.47
C SER A 44 -10.12 16.64 2.35
N ALA A 45 -9.19 15.99 3.03
CA ALA A 45 -9.21 14.54 3.20
C ALA A 45 -10.21 14.07 4.28
N ALA A 46 -10.67 14.98 5.16
CA ALA A 46 -11.52 14.69 6.30
C ALA A 46 -12.89 15.40 6.27
N SER A 47 -13.02 16.55 5.58
CA SER A 47 -14.21 17.41 5.64
C SER A 47 -15.29 17.12 4.60
N ASP A 48 -15.08 16.20 3.67
CA ASP A 48 -16.10 15.82 2.68
C ASP A 48 -17.21 14.90 3.25
N ALA A 49 -17.33 14.80 4.56
CA ALA A 49 -18.32 13.95 5.23
C ALA A 49 -19.59 14.67 5.70
N SER A 50 -19.72 15.99 5.55
CA SER A 50 -20.90 16.71 6.04
C SER A 50 -21.44 17.67 4.99
N ASP A 51 -22.46 17.25 4.28
CA ASP A 51 -23.66 18.00 3.92
C ASP A 51 -24.48 17.26 2.86
N ALA A 52 -25.59 16.69 3.22
CA ALA A 52 -26.84 16.67 2.45
C ALA A 52 -27.93 15.80 3.13
N THR A 53 -28.97 16.44 3.58
CA THR A 53 -30.22 15.81 4.00
C THR A 53 -31.15 15.57 2.81
N GLY A 54 -31.84 14.40 2.76
CA GLY A 54 -32.94 14.20 1.81
C GLY A 54 -33.32 12.76 1.50
N SER A 55 -34.21 12.25 2.25
CA SER A 55 -35.39 11.35 2.12
C SER A 55 -35.56 10.37 0.93
N ALA A 56 -35.80 9.13 1.31
CA ALA A 56 -36.90 8.18 1.08
C ALA A 56 -36.81 7.01 0.07
N ALA A 57 -37.12 5.85 0.61
CA ALA A 57 -37.93 4.70 0.20
C ALA A 57 -37.34 3.50 -0.57
N ALA A 58 -37.46 2.32 0.09
CA ALA A 58 -37.25 0.97 -0.40
C ALA A 58 -38.49 0.40 -1.15
N PRO A 59 -38.50 -0.79 -1.78
CA PRO A 59 -38.57 -2.10 -1.09
C PRO A 59 -37.88 -3.33 -1.78
N SER A 60 -37.52 -4.29 -1.10
CA SER A 60 -37.65 -5.71 -0.71
C SER A 60 -37.83 -6.86 -1.73
N VAL A 61 -37.36 -8.07 -1.27
CA VAL A 61 -37.76 -9.49 -1.51
C VAL A 61 -36.91 -10.29 -2.53
N ALA A 62 -36.51 -11.54 -2.38
CA ALA A 62 -36.55 -12.67 -1.48
C ALA A 62 -35.66 -13.85 -1.99
N ARG A 63 -35.52 -14.88 -1.18
CA ARG A 63 -34.63 -16.07 -1.17
C ARG A 63 -35.00 -17.20 -2.12
N SER A 64 -34.04 -18.09 -2.41
CA SER A 64 -34.14 -19.53 -2.09
C SER A 64 -32.91 -20.37 -2.42
N SER A 65 -32.81 -21.51 -1.78
CA SER A 65 -31.77 -22.47 -1.45
C SER A 65 -31.69 -23.66 -2.43
N ASP A 66 -30.58 -24.40 -2.49
CA ASP A 66 -30.40 -25.77 -2.00
C ASP A 66 -29.17 -26.53 -2.54
N ARG A 67 -28.79 -27.50 -1.81
CA ARG A 67 -27.66 -28.35 -1.51
C ARG A 67 -27.25 -29.41 -2.56
N ALA A 68 -26.03 -29.85 -2.52
CA ALA A 68 -25.56 -31.16 -2.03
C ALA A 68 -24.15 -31.58 -2.50
N ALA A 69 -23.55 -32.37 -1.74
CA ALA A 69 -22.26 -32.81 -1.31
C ALA A 69 -21.58 -33.95 -2.10
N VAL A 70 -20.31 -34.20 -1.83
CA VAL A 70 -19.58 -35.41 -1.39
C VAL A 70 -18.18 -35.52 -1.99
N ALA A 71 -17.24 -35.48 -1.24
CA ALA A 71 -16.05 -36.04 -0.59
C ALA A 71 -15.02 -36.86 -1.44
N SER A 72 -13.74 -36.67 -1.17
CA SER A 72 -12.81 -37.57 -0.48
C SER A 72 -11.36 -37.57 -1.00
N THR A 73 -10.48 -37.29 -0.09
CA THR A 73 -9.08 -37.75 0.22
C THR A 73 -7.97 -37.89 -0.82
N ALA A 74 -6.79 -37.30 -0.54
CA ALA A 74 -5.48 -37.96 -0.51
C ALA A 74 -4.28 -37.10 -0.13
N THR A 75 -3.23 -37.72 0.14
CA THR A 75 -1.98 -37.59 0.90
C THR A 75 -0.91 -36.66 0.29
N ALA A 76 -0.15 -35.99 1.16
CA ALA A 76 0.95 -35.07 0.85
C ALA A 76 2.34 -35.67 1.09
N SER A 77 3.30 -35.29 0.29
CA SER A 77 4.74 -35.45 0.54
C SER A 77 5.46 -34.13 0.32
N SER A 78 6.35 -33.79 1.25
CA SER A 78 7.12 -32.56 1.31
C SER A 78 8.51 -32.72 0.70
N THR A 79 8.97 -31.75 -0.09
CA THR A 79 10.38 -31.55 -0.44
C THR A 79 10.70 -30.06 -0.56
N ALA A 80 11.90 -29.69 -0.12
CA ALA A 80 12.39 -28.34 0.00
C ALA A 80 12.57 -27.65 -1.38
N ALA A 81 12.27 -26.34 -1.42
CA ALA A 81 12.28 -25.53 -2.63
C ALA A 81 13.72 -25.25 -3.14
N SER A 82 13.94 -25.56 -4.42
CA SER A 82 15.07 -25.15 -5.23
C SER A 82 14.58 -24.02 -6.16
N PHE A 83 15.33 -22.93 -6.24
CA PHE A 83 14.99 -21.79 -7.11
C PHE A 83 15.10 -22.19 -8.59
N ALA A 84 14.01 -22.03 -9.32
CA ALA A 84 13.81 -22.46 -10.69
C ALA A 84 14.10 -21.34 -11.71
N ASP A 85 14.43 -21.77 -12.91
CA ASP A 85 14.69 -21.03 -14.15
C ASP A 85 13.50 -20.12 -14.56
N PRO A 86 13.70 -18.89 -15.09
CA PRO A 86 12.63 -17.89 -15.32
C PRO A 86 11.61 -18.22 -16.43
N ALA A 87 11.53 -19.48 -16.87
CA ALA A 87 10.59 -19.92 -17.92
C ALA A 87 9.55 -20.96 -17.46
N ALA A 88 9.54 -21.36 -16.19
CA ALA A 88 8.53 -22.30 -15.68
C ALA A 88 7.42 -21.53 -14.92
N PRO A 89 6.13 -21.89 -15.09
CA PRO A 89 5.06 -21.31 -14.28
C PRO A 89 5.37 -21.55 -12.80
N VAL A 90 5.25 -20.50 -11.98
CA VAL A 90 5.50 -20.58 -10.53
C VAL A 90 4.47 -21.54 -9.95
N ALA A 91 4.92 -22.71 -9.48
CA ALA A 91 4.04 -23.65 -8.81
C ALA A 91 3.43 -23.02 -7.56
N LEU A 92 2.14 -23.23 -7.27
CA LEU A 92 1.45 -22.69 -6.09
C LEU A 92 2.18 -23.00 -4.78
N ASP A 93 2.94 -24.07 -4.74
CA ASP A 93 3.76 -24.49 -3.60
C ASP A 93 4.97 -23.59 -3.31
N SER A 94 5.41 -22.77 -4.28
CA SER A 94 6.56 -21.86 -4.14
C SER A 94 6.18 -20.44 -3.73
N VAL A 95 4.90 -20.08 -3.74
CA VAL A 95 4.42 -18.74 -3.40
C VAL A 95 4.26 -18.62 -1.89
N VAL A 96 5.13 -17.89 -1.26
CA VAL A 96 5.17 -17.67 0.18
C VAL A 96 4.73 -16.26 0.51
N VAL A 97 3.86 -16.12 1.50
CA VAL A 97 3.32 -14.84 1.99
C VAL A 97 3.39 -14.75 3.50
N THR A 98 3.37 -13.54 4.03
CA THR A 98 3.50 -13.27 5.48
C THR A 98 2.17 -12.89 6.14
N ALA A 99 1.05 -13.32 5.56
CA ALA A 99 -0.31 -12.99 6.02
C ALA A 99 -0.61 -13.34 7.49
N SER A 100 0.21 -14.16 8.13
CA SER A 100 0.13 -14.50 9.56
C SER A 100 1.38 -14.09 10.36
N ARG A 101 2.18 -13.14 9.88
CA ARG A 101 3.52 -12.80 10.39
C ARG A 101 4.54 -13.95 10.33
N SER A 102 4.21 -15.05 9.69
CA SER A 102 5.13 -16.14 9.34
C SER A 102 4.90 -16.57 7.91
N ALA A 103 5.97 -17.08 7.31
CA ALA A 103 5.97 -17.54 5.93
C ALA A 103 5.00 -18.72 5.75
N GLN A 104 4.06 -18.61 4.82
CA GLN A 104 3.09 -19.66 4.48
C GLN A 104 2.78 -19.62 2.98
N LYS A 105 2.24 -20.71 2.46
CA LYS A 105 1.78 -20.73 1.06
C LYS A 105 0.58 -19.81 0.89
N LEU A 106 0.49 -19.11 -0.23
CA LEU A 106 -0.65 -18.22 -0.54
C LEU A 106 -1.99 -18.99 -0.47
N ALA A 107 -2.03 -20.22 -0.97
CA ALA A 107 -3.21 -21.08 -0.93
C ALA A 107 -3.64 -21.49 0.50
N ASP A 108 -2.74 -21.39 1.48
CA ASP A 108 -3.01 -21.74 2.88
C ASP A 108 -3.45 -20.53 3.73
N ALA A 109 -3.29 -19.30 3.22
CA ALA A 109 -3.71 -18.10 3.93
C ALA A 109 -5.24 -18.07 4.14
N LEU A 110 -5.68 -17.91 5.40
CA LEU A 110 -7.12 -17.78 5.72
C LEU A 110 -7.63 -16.37 5.42
N PRO A 111 -6.94 -15.26 5.80
CA PRO A 111 -7.28 -13.94 5.32
C PRO A 111 -7.07 -13.86 3.81
N GLN A 112 -7.90 -13.09 3.12
CA GLN A 112 -7.66 -12.82 1.70
C GLN A 112 -6.33 -12.12 1.51
N THR A 113 -5.44 -12.79 0.80
CA THR A 113 -4.10 -12.31 0.52
C THR A 113 -3.87 -12.25 -0.98
N THR A 114 -3.29 -11.16 -1.45
CA THR A 114 -2.91 -10.95 -2.85
C THR A 114 -1.41 -10.72 -2.90
N LEU A 115 -0.74 -11.35 -3.87
CA LEU A 115 0.67 -11.16 -4.14
C LEU A 115 0.85 -10.58 -5.53
N PHE A 116 1.61 -9.48 -5.64
CA PHE A 116 2.19 -9.01 -6.88
C PHE A 116 3.67 -9.33 -6.88
N THR A 117 4.08 -10.24 -7.73
CA THR A 117 5.48 -10.64 -7.90
C THR A 117 6.26 -9.59 -8.71
N ARG A 118 7.59 -9.70 -8.74
CA ARG A 118 8.43 -8.87 -9.62
C ARG A 118 8.01 -9.00 -11.08
N GLU A 119 7.65 -10.20 -11.53
CA GLU A 119 7.19 -10.46 -12.89
C GLU A 119 5.86 -9.74 -13.17
N ASP A 120 4.89 -9.78 -12.24
CA ASP A 120 3.64 -9.02 -12.34
C ASP A 120 3.92 -7.52 -12.51
N ILE A 121 4.85 -6.97 -11.72
CA ILE A 121 5.26 -5.56 -11.79
C ILE A 121 5.88 -5.22 -13.14
N GLU A 122 6.79 -6.05 -13.65
CA GLU A 122 7.46 -5.83 -14.94
C GLU A 122 6.55 -5.94 -16.15
N HIS A 123 5.41 -6.61 -16.00
CA HIS A 123 4.42 -6.80 -17.08
C HIS A 123 3.23 -5.84 -16.96
N SER A 124 3.13 -5.07 -15.87
CA SER A 124 2.09 -4.06 -15.67
C SER A 124 2.40 -2.75 -16.41
N SER A 125 1.36 -1.98 -16.72
CA SER A 125 1.48 -0.59 -17.17
C SER A 125 1.66 0.39 -16.00
N ALA A 126 1.51 -0.06 -14.75
CA ALA A 126 1.60 0.81 -13.58
C ALA A 126 2.99 1.47 -13.47
N SER A 127 3.03 2.77 -13.23
CA SER A 127 4.25 3.55 -13.03
C SER A 127 4.61 3.75 -11.55
N ASP A 128 3.65 3.51 -10.64
CA ASP A 128 3.83 3.67 -9.19
C ASP A 128 3.02 2.63 -8.41
N LEU A 129 3.26 2.54 -7.11
CA LEU A 129 2.57 1.59 -6.24
C LEU A 129 1.04 1.75 -6.28
N PRO A 130 0.43 2.96 -6.20
CA PRO A 130 -1.01 3.11 -6.34
C PRO A 130 -1.58 2.55 -7.65
N GLY A 131 -0.90 2.76 -8.78
CA GLY A 131 -1.28 2.20 -10.07
C GLY A 131 -1.34 0.67 -10.04
N LEU A 132 -0.36 0.02 -9.41
CA LEU A 132 -0.34 -1.42 -9.22
C LEU A 132 -1.47 -1.90 -8.28
N LEU A 133 -1.68 -1.20 -7.16
CA LEU A 133 -2.70 -1.53 -6.17
C LEU A 133 -4.13 -1.42 -6.74
N ALA A 134 -4.37 -0.61 -7.78
CA ALA A 134 -5.66 -0.51 -8.45
C ALA A 134 -6.12 -1.86 -9.05
N PHE A 135 -5.22 -2.81 -9.27
CA PHE A 135 -5.51 -4.18 -9.74
C PHE A 135 -5.73 -5.17 -8.59
N ALA A 136 -5.57 -4.75 -7.33
CA ALA A 136 -5.81 -5.63 -6.19
C ALA A 136 -7.31 -5.79 -5.91
N PRO A 137 -7.77 -7.00 -5.53
CA PRO A 137 -9.15 -7.22 -5.13
C PRO A 137 -9.57 -6.29 -3.98
N GLY A 138 -10.75 -5.70 -4.07
CA GLY A 138 -11.29 -4.80 -3.05
C GLY A 138 -10.64 -3.43 -2.94
N ALA A 139 -9.64 -3.12 -3.77
CA ALA A 139 -8.92 -1.86 -3.76
C ALA A 139 -9.54 -0.83 -4.71
N GLN A 140 -9.64 0.40 -4.24
CA GLN A 140 -9.98 1.57 -5.04
C GLN A 140 -8.93 2.66 -4.78
N ILE A 141 -8.44 3.27 -5.85
CA ILE A 141 -7.49 4.39 -5.78
C ILE A 141 -8.24 5.67 -6.11
N VAL A 142 -8.02 6.69 -5.28
CA VAL A 142 -8.44 8.06 -5.53
C VAL A 142 -7.20 8.94 -5.52
N ARG A 143 -7.01 9.73 -6.57
CA ARG A 143 -5.85 10.59 -6.75
C ARG A 143 -6.29 12.00 -7.14
N ASN A 144 -5.70 13.00 -6.49
CA ASN A 144 -5.99 14.41 -6.74
C ASN A 144 -4.99 14.97 -7.77
N GLY A 145 -5.02 14.43 -9.00
CA GLY A 145 -4.14 14.86 -10.09
C GLY A 145 -3.22 13.78 -10.63
N GLY A 146 -2.01 14.18 -11.04
CA GLY A 146 -1.01 13.33 -11.68
C GLY A 146 -0.11 12.53 -10.75
N PRO A 147 0.98 11.96 -11.25
CA PRO A 147 1.99 11.30 -10.43
C PRO A 147 2.49 12.21 -9.29
N GLY A 148 2.79 11.64 -8.13
CA GLY A 148 3.26 12.37 -6.96
C GLY A 148 2.17 13.06 -6.13
N SER A 149 0.97 13.29 -6.69
CA SER A 149 -0.12 13.96 -5.99
C SER A 149 -0.74 13.09 -4.88
N ASN A 150 -1.49 13.76 -3.97
CA ASN A 150 -2.16 13.09 -2.86
C ASN A 150 -3.01 11.91 -3.38
N THR A 151 -2.78 10.75 -2.82
CA THR A 151 -3.38 9.50 -3.26
C THR A 151 -3.92 8.71 -2.07
N SER A 152 -5.20 8.36 -2.14
CA SER A 152 -5.90 7.54 -1.15
C SER A 152 -6.08 6.11 -1.68
N LEU A 153 -5.88 5.15 -0.80
CA LEU A 153 -6.19 3.74 -1.00
C LEU A 153 -7.37 3.36 -0.13
N PHE A 154 -8.46 2.91 -0.73
CA PHE A 154 -9.61 2.35 -0.04
C PHE A 154 -9.63 0.84 -0.23
N LEU A 155 -9.47 0.09 0.85
CA LEU A 155 -9.57 -1.38 0.84
C LEU A 155 -10.91 -1.79 1.44
N ARG A 156 -11.78 -2.43 0.63
CA ARG A 156 -13.13 -2.88 1.06
C ARG A 156 -13.94 -1.80 1.78
N GLY A 157 -13.84 -0.56 1.32
CA GLY A 157 -14.56 0.58 1.87
C GLY A 157 -13.94 1.22 3.12
N ALA A 158 -12.79 0.74 3.59
CA ALA A 158 -12.01 1.43 4.61
C ALA A 158 -11.30 2.65 4.01
N GLN A 159 -11.11 3.70 4.80
CA GLN A 159 -10.42 4.91 4.40
C GLN A 159 -8.90 4.69 4.31
N SER A 160 -8.19 5.63 3.68
CA SER A 160 -6.74 5.52 3.46
C SER A 160 -5.94 5.39 4.77
N ASN A 161 -6.30 6.13 5.82
CA ASN A 161 -5.68 6.07 7.14
C ASN A 161 -6.11 4.84 7.98
N GLN A 162 -6.97 3.99 7.43
CA GLN A 162 -7.40 2.71 7.99
C GLN A 162 -6.73 1.52 7.29
N SER A 163 -5.77 1.78 6.40
CA SER A 163 -4.95 0.77 5.69
C SER A 163 -3.47 1.02 5.97
N LEU A 164 -2.81 0.03 6.56
CA LEU A 164 -1.41 0.15 6.99
C LEU A 164 -0.46 -0.17 5.83
N LEU A 165 0.54 0.69 5.62
CA LEU A 165 1.67 0.42 4.73
C LEU A 165 2.92 0.05 5.53
N LEU A 166 3.59 -1.03 5.09
CA LEU A 166 4.90 -1.44 5.60
C LEU A 166 5.89 -1.55 4.43
N ILE A 167 7.14 -1.13 4.66
CA ILE A 167 8.26 -1.39 3.74
C ILE A 167 9.26 -2.28 4.48
N ASP A 168 9.51 -3.48 3.96
CA ASP A 168 10.34 -4.53 4.59
C ASP A 168 9.94 -4.81 6.05
N GLY A 169 8.62 -4.74 6.33
CA GLY A 169 8.03 -4.91 7.67
C GLY A 169 8.16 -3.70 8.60
N VAL A 170 8.64 -2.56 8.11
CA VAL A 170 8.79 -1.31 8.88
C VAL A 170 7.63 -0.37 8.58
N ARG A 171 7.01 0.18 9.62
CA ARG A 171 5.94 1.17 9.53
C ARG A 171 6.49 2.51 9.04
N VAL A 172 5.89 3.08 8.00
CA VAL A 172 6.30 4.37 7.37
C VAL A 172 5.15 5.38 7.28
N ASP A 173 4.04 5.14 7.97
CA ASP A 173 2.89 6.04 8.00
C ASP A 173 3.20 7.33 8.77
N SER A 174 2.57 8.42 8.34
CA SER A 174 2.57 9.71 9.03
C SER A 174 1.77 9.64 10.33
N ALA A 175 2.33 10.08 11.45
CA ALA A 175 1.60 10.17 12.70
C ALA A 175 0.55 11.30 12.70
N SER A 176 0.73 12.33 11.87
CA SER A 176 -0.21 13.44 11.72
C SER A 176 -1.46 13.07 10.91
N LEU A 177 -1.31 12.25 9.84
CA LEU A 177 -2.42 11.87 8.94
C LEU A 177 -2.89 10.41 9.13
N GLY A 178 -2.06 9.55 9.73
CA GLY A 178 -2.34 8.12 9.87
C GLY A 178 -2.23 7.32 8.56
N ALA A 179 -1.82 7.95 7.46
CA ALA A 179 -1.66 7.34 6.15
C ALA A 179 -0.22 7.51 5.66
N ALA A 180 0.21 6.63 4.76
CA ALA A 180 1.52 6.72 4.13
C ALA A 180 1.44 7.48 2.79
N GLN A 181 2.54 8.08 2.37
CA GLN A 181 2.68 8.76 1.08
C GLN A 181 2.85 7.74 -0.06
N LEU A 182 1.77 7.06 -0.45
CA LEU A 182 1.76 5.99 -1.44
C LEU A 182 2.32 6.42 -2.80
N SER A 183 2.07 7.66 -3.22
CA SER A 183 2.50 8.22 -4.50
C SER A 183 4.01 8.40 -4.62
N GLN A 184 4.75 8.29 -3.50
CA GLN A 184 6.21 8.39 -3.49
C GLN A 184 6.91 7.03 -3.68
N LEU A 185 6.15 5.93 -3.79
CA LEU A 185 6.72 4.59 -3.94
C LEU A 185 6.70 4.18 -5.43
N THR A 186 7.87 4.28 -6.05
CA THR A 186 8.10 3.80 -7.42
C THR A 186 8.30 2.30 -7.45
N LEU A 187 7.99 1.64 -8.57
CA LEU A 187 7.98 0.18 -8.67
C LEU A 187 9.38 -0.43 -8.89
N GLU A 188 10.36 0.39 -9.25
CA GLU A 188 11.72 -0.06 -9.61
C GLU A 188 12.46 -0.70 -8.44
N GLN A 189 12.20 -0.20 -7.23
CA GLN A 189 12.82 -0.67 -5.98
C GLN A 189 12.16 -1.92 -5.41
N ILE A 190 10.95 -2.24 -5.89
CA ILE A 190 10.08 -3.26 -5.31
C ILE A 190 10.38 -4.63 -5.92
N ASP A 191 10.56 -5.64 -5.06
CA ASP A 191 10.62 -7.04 -5.46
C ASP A 191 9.21 -7.63 -5.58
N HIS A 192 8.41 -7.49 -4.53
CA HIS A 192 7.03 -7.93 -4.53
C HIS A 192 6.18 -7.11 -3.55
N VAL A 193 4.87 -7.20 -3.72
CA VAL A 193 3.89 -6.55 -2.83
C VAL A 193 2.89 -7.59 -2.34
N GLU A 194 2.73 -7.69 -1.02
CA GLU A 194 1.68 -8.48 -0.39
C GLU A 194 0.57 -7.57 0.13
N ILE A 195 -0.67 -7.96 -0.11
CA ILE A 195 -1.84 -7.24 0.40
C ILE A 195 -2.69 -8.23 1.18
N VAL A 196 -2.91 -7.94 2.46
CA VAL A 196 -3.81 -8.70 3.32
C VAL A 196 -5.06 -7.86 3.54
N ASN A 197 -6.19 -8.28 2.98
CA ASN A 197 -7.45 -7.53 3.05
C ASN A 197 -8.21 -7.82 4.36
N GLY A 198 -8.92 -6.79 4.85
CA GLY A 198 -9.80 -6.88 6.02
C GLY A 198 -9.10 -6.61 7.35
N ASN A 199 -9.81 -6.81 8.44
CA ASN A 199 -9.36 -6.51 9.79
C ASN A 199 -8.21 -7.40 10.23
N VAL A 200 -6.99 -6.87 10.27
CA VAL A 200 -5.77 -7.60 10.67
C VAL A 200 -4.97 -6.87 11.78
N SER A 201 -5.61 -5.98 12.54
CA SER A 201 -4.97 -5.30 13.67
C SER A 201 -4.45 -6.25 14.74
N SER A 202 -5.00 -7.45 14.87
CA SER A 202 -4.48 -8.48 15.78
C SER A 202 -3.09 -8.99 15.40
N LEU A 203 -2.65 -8.73 14.17
CA LEU A 203 -1.30 -9.02 13.70
C LEU A 203 -0.44 -7.75 13.66
N TYR A 204 -0.95 -6.65 13.12
CA TYR A 204 -0.15 -5.49 12.74
C TYR A 204 -0.40 -4.23 13.59
N GLY A 205 -1.41 -4.26 14.50
CA GLY A 205 -1.76 -3.14 15.36
C GLY A 205 -2.67 -2.12 14.67
N SER A 206 -2.62 -0.89 15.17
CA SER A 206 -3.45 0.22 14.70
C SER A 206 -3.31 0.51 13.22
N GLY A 207 -4.43 0.93 12.58
CA GLY A 207 -4.48 1.32 11.18
C GLY A 207 -4.71 0.15 10.21
N ALA A 208 -4.75 -1.11 10.70
CA ALA A 208 -4.97 -2.29 9.88
C ALA A 208 -6.45 -2.75 9.89
N ILE A 209 -7.38 -1.83 9.66
CA ILE A 209 -8.82 -2.06 9.54
C ILE A 209 -9.18 -2.54 8.13
N GLY A 210 -8.80 -1.79 7.10
CA GLY A 210 -9.01 -2.16 5.70
C GLY A 210 -8.07 -3.28 5.25
N GLY A 211 -6.90 -3.33 5.84
CA GLY A 211 -5.86 -4.30 5.53
C GLY A 211 -4.45 -3.78 5.74
N VAL A 212 -3.51 -4.55 5.25
CA VAL A 212 -2.08 -4.20 5.24
C VAL A 212 -1.54 -4.35 3.84
N VAL A 213 -0.82 -3.35 3.35
CA VAL A 213 0.01 -3.41 2.16
C VAL A 213 1.45 -3.54 2.62
N GLN A 214 2.11 -4.63 2.27
CA GLN A 214 3.49 -4.89 2.62
C GLN A 214 4.33 -4.87 1.35
N VAL A 215 5.22 -3.89 1.25
CA VAL A 215 6.17 -3.72 0.15
C VAL A 215 7.49 -4.34 0.56
N PHE A 216 8.01 -5.23 -0.27
CA PHE A 216 9.34 -5.80 -0.10
C PHE A 216 10.27 -5.23 -1.14
N THR A 217 11.38 -4.68 -0.69
CA THR A 217 12.42 -4.16 -1.59
C THR A 217 13.27 -5.29 -2.16
N ARG A 218 13.97 -5.01 -3.26
CA ARG A 218 14.82 -6.01 -3.92
C ARG A 218 15.88 -6.55 -2.99
N ASP A 219 15.99 -7.86 -2.94
CA ASP A 219 17.04 -8.56 -2.19
C ASP A 219 18.16 -9.12 -3.09
N GLY A 220 19.22 -9.65 -2.48
CA GLY A 220 20.43 -10.03 -3.20
C GLY A 220 20.30 -11.28 -4.07
N GLY A 221 19.43 -12.22 -3.75
CA GLY A 221 19.37 -13.52 -4.40
C GLY A 221 20.69 -14.33 -4.32
N ASN A 222 20.61 -15.65 -4.49
CA ASN A 222 21.78 -16.53 -4.45
C ASN A 222 22.38 -16.77 -5.86
N HIS A 223 22.81 -15.70 -6.52
CA HIS A 223 23.50 -15.73 -7.82
C HIS A 223 24.75 -14.85 -7.77
N PRO A 224 25.72 -15.02 -8.67
CA PRO A 224 26.82 -14.06 -8.81
C PRO A 224 26.30 -12.63 -8.99
N PRO A 225 27.07 -11.60 -8.60
CA PRO A 225 26.64 -10.22 -8.79
C PRO A 225 26.20 -9.95 -10.23
N ARG A 226 24.95 -9.45 -10.37
CA ARG A 226 24.35 -9.08 -11.66
C ARG A 226 23.98 -7.62 -11.66
N PHE A 227 24.41 -6.93 -12.69
CA PHE A 227 24.05 -5.53 -12.93
C PHE A 227 22.84 -5.45 -13.83
N TYR A 228 22.05 -4.41 -13.63
CA TYR A 228 20.96 -4.03 -14.53
C TYR A 228 20.85 -2.52 -14.62
N PHE A 229 20.36 -2.03 -15.75
CA PHE A 229 19.93 -0.64 -15.93
C PHE A 229 18.79 -0.57 -16.95
N SER A 230 17.99 0.49 -16.85
CA SER A 230 17.04 0.84 -17.90
C SER A 230 16.83 2.35 -17.97
N ALA A 231 16.37 2.81 -19.12
CA ALA A 231 15.97 4.19 -19.36
C ALA A 231 14.69 4.21 -20.19
N GLY A 232 13.73 5.02 -19.76
CA GLY A 232 12.43 5.18 -20.39
C GLY A 232 12.13 6.63 -20.73
N TYR A 233 11.27 6.82 -21.75
CA TYR A 233 10.72 8.11 -22.12
C TYR A 233 9.27 7.95 -22.60
N GLY A 234 8.44 8.96 -22.32
CA GLY A 234 7.03 8.88 -22.71
C GLY A 234 6.28 10.19 -22.65
N SER A 235 4.97 10.08 -22.73
CA SER A 235 4.02 11.20 -22.66
C SER A 235 4.26 12.07 -21.45
N TYR A 236 3.86 13.33 -21.52
CA TYR A 236 4.11 14.36 -20.50
C TYR A 236 5.61 14.59 -20.21
N HIS A 237 6.49 14.35 -21.18
CA HIS A 237 7.95 14.37 -21.05
C HIS A 237 8.47 13.50 -19.90
N THR A 238 7.75 12.40 -19.62
CA THR A 238 8.13 11.48 -18.56
C THR A 238 9.45 10.78 -18.90
N GLN A 239 10.36 10.77 -17.94
CA GLN A 239 11.67 10.13 -18.00
C GLN A 239 11.80 9.19 -16.81
N SER A 240 12.13 7.94 -17.04
CA SER A 240 12.45 6.97 -16.00
C SER A 240 13.86 6.42 -16.19
N GLN A 241 14.60 6.26 -15.12
CA GLN A 241 15.96 5.75 -15.13
C GLN A 241 16.15 4.87 -13.90
N GLN A 242 16.70 3.69 -14.08
CA GLN A 242 17.08 2.83 -12.98
C GLN A 242 18.40 2.13 -13.24
N ALA A 243 19.12 1.84 -12.16
CA ALA A 243 20.32 1.02 -12.19
C ALA A 243 20.47 0.28 -10.87
N GLY A 244 21.06 -0.90 -10.92
CA GLY A 244 21.32 -1.64 -9.70
C GLY A 244 22.24 -2.82 -9.89
N VAL A 245 22.61 -3.42 -8.77
CA VAL A 245 23.40 -4.64 -8.67
C VAL A 245 22.89 -5.48 -7.52
N SER A 246 22.76 -6.77 -7.73
CA SER A 246 22.36 -7.71 -6.68
C SER A 246 23.09 -9.04 -6.85
N GLY A 247 23.21 -9.80 -5.78
CA GLY A 247 23.84 -11.11 -5.82
C GLY A 247 24.49 -11.53 -4.50
N ARG A 248 25.31 -12.57 -4.56
CA ARG A 248 26.11 -13.06 -3.42
C ARG A 248 27.49 -12.44 -3.41
N LEU A 249 28.02 -12.20 -2.19
CA LEU A 249 29.40 -11.69 -2.00
C LEU A 249 30.43 -12.82 -1.87
N ASP A 250 30.01 -13.99 -1.43
CA ASP A 250 30.86 -15.16 -1.18
C ASP A 250 30.45 -16.34 -2.07
N ALA A 251 31.34 -17.31 -2.17
CA ALA A 251 31.19 -18.45 -3.10
C ALA A 251 30.06 -19.40 -2.65
N ASP A 252 29.81 -19.52 -1.36
CA ASP A 252 28.80 -20.41 -0.77
C ASP A 252 27.41 -19.76 -0.71
N GLY A 253 27.30 -18.45 -1.04
CA GLY A 253 26.04 -17.72 -1.01
C GLY A 253 25.52 -17.43 0.39
N SER A 254 26.42 -17.46 1.39
CA SER A 254 26.06 -17.13 2.77
C SER A 254 25.75 -15.63 2.95
N THR A 255 26.39 -14.77 2.16
CA THR A 255 26.15 -13.32 2.17
C THR A 255 25.55 -12.86 0.84
N THR A 256 24.39 -12.24 0.90
CA THR A 256 23.72 -11.64 -0.27
C THR A 256 23.58 -10.13 -0.10
N PHE A 257 23.57 -9.40 -1.19
CA PHE A 257 23.41 -7.94 -1.19
C PHE A 257 22.60 -7.47 -2.39
N SER A 258 21.93 -6.33 -2.23
CA SER A 258 21.37 -5.57 -3.34
C SER A 258 21.62 -4.08 -3.16
N LEU A 259 21.68 -3.36 -4.26
CA LEU A 259 21.70 -1.90 -4.33
C LEU A 259 20.92 -1.49 -5.58
N SER A 260 19.92 -0.65 -5.43
CA SER A 260 19.07 -0.18 -6.51
C SER A 260 18.86 1.33 -6.40
N LEU A 261 18.92 2.01 -7.54
CA LEU A 261 18.71 3.45 -7.69
C LEU A 261 17.66 3.67 -8.77
N SER A 262 16.75 4.62 -8.57
CA SER A 262 15.83 5.07 -9.61
C SER A 262 15.63 6.58 -9.58
N ARG A 263 15.27 7.12 -10.73
CA ARG A 263 14.86 8.50 -10.92
C ARG A 263 13.74 8.56 -11.95
N ASP A 264 12.61 9.12 -11.52
CA ASP A 264 11.42 9.31 -12.34
C ASP A 264 11.05 10.79 -12.35
N LYS A 265 10.91 11.37 -13.53
CA LYS A 265 10.54 12.76 -13.72
C LYS A 265 9.45 12.87 -14.77
N THR A 266 8.44 13.70 -14.52
CA THR A 266 7.41 14.07 -15.50
C THR A 266 7.10 15.57 -15.38
N ASP A 267 6.80 16.22 -16.49
CA ASP A 267 6.26 17.59 -16.48
C ASP A 267 4.75 17.59 -16.12
N GLY A 268 4.10 16.41 -16.15
CA GLY A 268 2.71 16.23 -15.77
C GLY A 268 1.71 16.92 -16.69
N PHE A 269 0.54 17.17 -16.15
CA PHE A 269 -0.58 17.87 -16.80
C PHE A 269 -1.28 18.74 -15.75
N SER A 270 -2.17 19.66 -16.17
CA SER A 270 -2.98 20.44 -15.22
C SER A 270 -3.87 19.50 -14.41
N ALA A 271 -3.60 19.39 -13.11
CA ALA A 271 -4.32 18.49 -12.21
C ALA A 271 -5.75 18.96 -11.92
N ILE A 272 -6.03 20.25 -12.08
CA ILE A 272 -7.32 20.85 -11.77
C ILE A 272 -8.15 21.04 -13.07
N ASP A 273 -9.44 20.73 -12.97
CA ASP A 273 -10.43 21.11 -13.97
C ASP A 273 -10.78 22.60 -13.78
N PRO A 274 -10.37 23.51 -14.69
CA PRO A 274 -10.58 24.94 -14.51
C PRO A 274 -12.04 25.36 -14.62
N VAL A 275 -12.93 24.51 -15.14
CA VAL A 275 -14.38 24.76 -15.18
C VAL A 275 -15.01 24.48 -13.81
N GLN A 276 -14.57 23.43 -13.14
CA GLN A 276 -15.09 23.03 -11.83
C GLN A 276 -14.40 23.82 -10.69
N GLN A 277 -13.14 24.21 -10.88
CA GLN A 277 -12.31 24.90 -9.89
C GLN A 277 -11.62 26.14 -10.50
N PRO A 278 -12.38 27.20 -10.80
CA PRO A 278 -11.85 28.35 -11.56
C PRO A 278 -10.82 29.21 -10.78
N GLY A 279 -10.68 28.98 -9.47
CA GLY A 279 -9.69 29.67 -8.63
C GLY A 279 -8.32 29.05 -8.62
N ALA A 280 -8.15 27.84 -9.17
CA ALA A 280 -6.87 27.12 -9.16
C ALA A 280 -5.98 27.52 -10.35
N ASN A 281 -4.68 27.29 -10.20
CA ASN A 281 -3.70 27.49 -11.27
C ASN A 281 -3.86 26.39 -12.33
N PRO A 282 -4.03 26.71 -13.63
CA PRO A 282 -4.19 25.70 -14.68
C PRO A 282 -2.86 25.15 -15.23
N ASN A 283 -1.73 25.46 -14.60
CA ASN A 283 -0.42 24.97 -15.03
C ASN A 283 -0.30 23.45 -14.92
N ALA A 284 0.64 22.87 -15.66
CA ALA A 284 0.98 21.47 -15.51
C ALA A 284 1.66 21.21 -14.16
N ASN A 285 1.28 20.10 -13.51
CA ASN A 285 1.79 19.68 -12.21
C ASN A 285 2.83 18.58 -12.41
N GLY A 286 4.10 18.95 -12.36
CA GLY A 286 5.23 18.06 -12.53
C GLY A 286 5.53 17.26 -11.27
N ASN A 287 6.24 16.15 -11.45
CA ASN A 287 6.75 15.32 -10.34
C ASN A 287 8.18 14.85 -10.64
N LEU A 288 9.03 14.88 -9.62
CA LEU A 288 10.34 14.26 -9.61
C LEU A 288 10.40 13.31 -8.41
N ASN A 289 10.77 12.06 -8.64
CA ASN A 289 11.04 11.08 -7.60
C ASN A 289 12.44 10.49 -7.75
N GLU A 290 13.20 10.45 -6.67
CA GLU A 290 14.53 9.83 -6.62
C GLU A 290 14.57 8.84 -5.47
N SER A 291 14.83 7.57 -5.77
CA SER A 291 14.76 6.48 -4.80
C SER A 291 16.04 5.67 -4.75
N LEU A 292 16.35 5.17 -3.56
CA LEU A 292 17.47 4.29 -3.25
C LEU A 292 16.97 3.14 -2.37
N SER A 293 17.30 1.90 -2.71
CA SER A 293 17.20 0.77 -1.79
C SER A 293 18.51 -0.01 -1.70
N ALA A 294 18.80 -0.55 -0.53
CA ALA A 294 19.96 -1.39 -0.29
C ALA A 294 19.62 -2.49 0.73
N SER A 295 20.09 -3.71 0.50
CA SER A 295 20.00 -4.79 1.47
C SER A 295 21.32 -5.56 1.57
N LEU A 296 21.60 -6.06 2.77
CA LEU A 296 22.71 -6.94 3.06
C LEU A 296 22.23 -8.01 4.04
N LYS A 297 22.30 -9.29 3.65
CA LYS A 297 21.88 -10.43 4.48
C LYS A 297 23.01 -11.43 4.58
N HIS A 298 23.24 -11.94 5.80
CA HIS A 298 24.25 -12.97 6.05
C HIS A 298 23.62 -14.14 6.80
N ARG A 299 23.87 -15.36 6.32
CA ARG A 299 23.50 -16.61 6.96
C ARG A 299 24.73 -17.25 7.59
N PHE A 300 24.71 -17.36 8.90
CA PHE A 300 25.79 -17.97 9.68
C PHE A 300 25.73 -19.50 9.63
N ALA A 301 26.88 -20.14 9.82
CA ALA A 301 26.99 -21.61 9.81
C ALA A 301 26.13 -22.32 10.87
N ASN A 302 25.79 -21.63 11.97
CA ASN A 302 24.93 -22.14 13.04
C ASN A 302 23.43 -22.03 12.74
N GLY A 303 23.05 -21.63 11.50
CA GLY A 303 21.66 -21.48 11.05
C GLY A 303 20.98 -20.17 11.43
N TRP A 304 21.69 -19.24 12.09
CA TRP A 304 21.22 -17.86 12.26
C TRP A 304 21.36 -17.08 10.97
N SER A 305 20.50 -16.09 10.79
CA SER A 305 20.66 -15.05 9.77
C SER A 305 20.56 -13.66 10.38
N ALA A 306 21.25 -12.70 9.78
CA ALA A 306 21.14 -11.30 10.12
C ALA A 306 21.09 -10.46 8.84
N GLY A 307 20.38 -9.35 8.87
CA GLY A 307 20.23 -8.47 7.71
C GLY A 307 20.12 -7.01 8.10
N LEU A 308 20.45 -6.17 7.12
CA LEU A 308 20.28 -4.72 7.14
C LEU A 308 19.53 -4.35 5.87
N ASP A 309 18.43 -3.60 6.02
CA ASP A 309 17.65 -3.09 4.90
C ASP A 309 17.55 -1.56 5.02
N TYR A 310 17.66 -0.89 3.89
CA TYR A 310 17.51 0.55 3.75
C TYR A 310 16.67 0.86 2.52
N PHE A 311 15.72 1.79 2.67
CA PHE A 311 14.96 2.38 1.58
C PHE A 311 14.79 3.88 1.81
N GLN A 312 14.92 4.66 0.76
CA GLN A 312 14.58 6.07 0.75
C GLN A 312 13.98 6.47 -0.60
N SER A 313 12.92 7.25 -0.56
CA SER A 313 12.33 7.92 -1.70
C SER A 313 12.17 9.40 -1.39
N ASN A 314 12.68 10.27 -2.25
CA ASN A 314 12.50 11.71 -2.21
C ASN A 314 11.62 12.14 -3.37
N GLY A 315 10.59 12.94 -3.08
CA GLY A 315 9.67 13.49 -4.05
C GLY A 315 9.69 15.01 -4.06
N GLU A 316 9.58 15.58 -5.25
CA GLU A 316 9.23 16.98 -5.48
C GLU A 316 8.01 16.99 -6.38
N ASN A 317 6.87 17.44 -5.87
CA ASN A 317 5.58 17.43 -6.57
C ASN A 317 4.99 18.82 -6.62
N SER A 318 4.68 19.30 -7.84
CA SER A 318 3.84 20.48 -8.01
C SER A 318 2.38 20.10 -7.85
N TYR A 319 1.60 20.92 -7.15
CA TYR A 319 0.16 20.69 -6.96
C TYR A 319 -0.62 22.00 -6.96
N ASP A 320 -1.91 21.91 -7.20
CA ASP A 320 -2.81 23.05 -7.16
C ASP A 320 -3.70 22.99 -5.93
N ASN A 321 -3.91 24.15 -5.30
CA ASN A 321 -4.84 24.30 -4.20
C ASN A 321 -6.12 25.00 -4.73
N PRO A 322 -7.29 24.33 -4.74
CA PRO A 322 -8.53 24.92 -5.23
C PRO A 322 -9.17 25.93 -4.28
N PHE A 323 -8.64 26.06 -3.03
CA PHE A 323 -9.28 26.84 -1.97
C PHE A 323 -8.60 28.20 -1.77
N GLY A 324 -9.10 29.23 -2.46
CA GLY A 324 -8.89 30.63 -2.09
C GLY A 324 -7.54 31.22 -2.42
N GLN A 325 -6.76 30.59 -3.31
CA GLN A 325 -5.46 31.12 -3.75
C GLN A 325 -5.57 31.81 -5.11
N ALA A 326 -4.55 32.54 -5.47
CA ALA A 326 -4.51 33.17 -6.78
C ALA A 326 -4.26 32.12 -7.87
N THR A 327 -4.86 32.30 -9.06
CA THR A 327 -4.67 31.42 -10.20
C THR A 327 -3.22 31.38 -10.72
N THR A 328 -2.33 32.17 -10.14
CA THR A 328 -0.89 32.22 -10.46
C THR A 328 -0.03 31.55 -9.38
N ASP A 329 -0.63 31.06 -8.30
CA ASP A 329 0.13 30.46 -7.20
C ASP A 329 0.74 29.12 -7.61
N LEU A 330 2.00 28.92 -7.27
CA LEU A 330 2.79 27.73 -7.52
C LEU A 330 3.05 27.01 -6.20
N ASN A 331 2.33 25.92 -5.96
CA ASN A 331 2.54 25.10 -4.79
C ASN A 331 3.49 23.95 -5.12
N THR A 332 4.46 23.70 -4.24
CA THR A 332 5.39 22.57 -4.32
C THR A 332 5.43 21.82 -3.00
N LEU A 333 5.33 20.51 -3.04
CA LEU A 333 5.50 19.62 -1.90
C LEU A 333 6.81 18.84 -2.07
N TYR A 334 7.73 19.01 -1.16
CA TYR A 334 8.88 18.12 -0.99
C TYR A 334 8.54 17.04 0.02
N SER A 335 8.78 15.81 -0.33
CA SER A 335 8.45 14.66 0.51
C SER A 335 9.60 13.68 0.60
N ARG A 336 9.70 12.98 1.74
CA ARG A 336 10.64 11.88 1.92
C ARG A 336 9.99 10.76 2.72
N VAL A 337 10.03 9.57 2.15
CA VAL A 337 9.74 8.32 2.84
C VAL A 337 11.03 7.54 2.99
N GLN A 338 11.37 7.15 4.22
CA GLN A 338 12.61 6.44 4.51
C GLN A 338 12.35 5.31 5.50
N GLN A 339 13.03 4.19 5.32
CA GLN A 339 13.14 3.15 6.33
C GLN A 339 14.58 2.65 6.43
N ILE A 340 14.97 2.26 7.64
CA ILE A 340 16.17 1.49 7.94
C ILE A 340 15.82 0.42 8.95
N SER A 341 16.27 -0.80 8.74
CA SER A 341 16.08 -1.88 9.70
C SER A 341 17.31 -2.76 9.83
N ALA A 342 17.53 -3.26 11.05
CA ALA A 342 18.42 -4.36 11.34
C ALA A 342 17.59 -5.50 11.91
N HIS A 343 17.76 -6.70 11.40
CA HIS A 343 17.02 -7.86 11.84
C HIS A 343 17.93 -9.08 12.01
N ALA A 344 17.54 -9.98 12.89
CA ALA A 344 18.19 -11.27 13.07
C ALA A 344 17.12 -12.33 13.37
N GLU A 345 17.33 -13.53 12.83
CA GLU A 345 16.49 -14.68 13.10
C GLU A 345 17.35 -15.93 13.28
N GLY A 346 16.86 -16.87 14.08
CA GLY A 346 17.54 -18.13 14.27
C GLY A 346 16.75 -19.12 15.10
N LYS A 347 17.06 -20.39 14.91
CA LYS A 347 16.53 -21.47 15.71
C LYS A 347 17.29 -21.55 17.03
N LEU A 348 16.58 -21.41 18.15
CA LEU A 348 17.11 -21.67 19.48
C LEU A 348 17.03 -23.17 19.80
N THR A 349 15.99 -23.85 19.28
CA THR A 349 15.82 -25.31 19.29
C THR A 349 15.10 -25.72 18.00
N ASP A 350 14.92 -27.01 17.74
CA ASP A 350 14.20 -27.50 16.54
C ASP A 350 12.72 -27.06 16.49
N TRP A 351 12.14 -26.72 17.64
CA TRP A 351 10.74 -26.30 17.77
C TRP A 351 10.56 -24.81 18.09
N TRP A 352 11.66 -24.05 18.29
CA TRP A 352 11.62 -22.63 18.66
C TRP A 352 12.53 -21.79 17.74
N THR A 353 11.92 -20.93 16.94
CA THR A 353 12.59 -19.90 16.15
C THR A 353 12.31 -18.53 16.77
N THR A 354 13.33 -17.67 16.84
CA THR A 354 13.21 -16.30 17.35
C THR A 354 13.58 -15.30 16.26
N HIS A 355 12.86 -14.17 16.25
CA HIS A 355 13.07 -13.06 15.32
C HIS A 355 13.20 -11.76 16.11
N LEU A 356 14.25 -11.02 15.82
CA LEU A 356 14.55 -9.72 16.42
C LEU A 356 14.61 -8.68 15.30
N ARG A 357 14.00 -7.51 15.53
CA ARG A 357 14.11 -6.36 14.60
C ARG A 357 14.19 -5.06 15.37
N VAL A 358 15.09 -4.18 14.92
CA VAL A 358 15.15 -2.77 15.32
C VAL A 358 15.07 -1.96 14.04
N SER A 359 14.15 -1.01 13.98
CA SER A 359 13.92 -0.23 12.76
C SER A 359 13.51 1.21 13.04
N SER A 360 13.70 2.05 12.04
CA SER A 360 13.18 3.41 11.97
C SER A 360 12.52 3.63 10.63
N GLY A 361 11.27 4.11 10.64
CA GLY A 361 10.53 4.56 9.47
C GLY A 361 10.21 6.04 9.62
N ASN A 362 10.44 6.81 8.56
CA ASN A 362 10.29 8.27 8.60
C ASN A 362 9.40 8.71 7.44
N ASP A 363 8.46 9.61 7.75
CA ASP A 363 7.64 10.33 6.80
C ASP A 363 7.88 11.83 6.99
N ARG A 364 8.30 12.52 5.94
CA ARG A 364 8.61 13.95 5.97
C ARG A 364 7.98 14.66 4.80
N SER A 365 7.40 15.83 5.07
CA SER A 365 6.85 16.72 4.05
C SER A 365 7.15 18.17 4.34
N GLN A 366 7.38 18.96 3.30
CA GLN A 366 7.59 20.40 3.35
C GLN A 366 6.79 21.06 2.23
N SER A 367 5.94 22.01 2.59
CA SER A 367 5.14 22.79 1.66
C SER A 367 5.82 24.10 1.31
N TRP A 368 5.70 24.50 0.05
CA TRP A 368 6.25 25.74 -0.48
C TRP A 368 5.22 26.44 -1.36
N LEU A 369 5.09 27.75 -1.25
CA LEU A 369 4.24 28.59 -2.08
C LEU A 369 5.07 29.66 -2.78
N ASN A 370 5.02 29.71 -4.11
CA ASN A 370 5.76 30.67 -4.93
C ASN A 370 7.27 30.72 -4.61
N GLY A 371 7.86 29.53 -4.30
CA GLY A 371 9.26 29.41 -3.94
C GLY A 371 9.62 29.84 -2.50
N ALA A 372 8.62 30.21 -1.69
CA ALA A 372 8.78 30.47 -0.27
C ALA A 372 8.30 29.27 0.56
N TYR A 373 9.07 28.90 1.57
CA TYR A 373 8.69 27.87 2.53
C TYR A 373 7.43 28.27 3.31
N THR A 374 6.51 27.33 3.54
CA THR A 374 5.28 27.54 4.31
C THR A 374 5.25 26.74 5.60
N ASP A 375 5.38 25.43 5.52
CA ASP A 375 5.26 24.52 6.67
C ASP A 375 5.98 23.20 6.44
N HIS A 376 6.14 22.43 7.53
CA HIS A 376 6.58 21.04 7.47
C HIS A 376 5.83 20.14 8.46
N PHE A 377 5.76 18.85 8.11
CA PHE A 377 5.24 17.77 8.93
C PHE A 377 6.20 16.60 8.87
N ASN A 378 6.85 16.28 9.99
CA ASN A 378 7.83 15.22 10.09
C ASN A 378 7.39 14.17 11.12
N THR A 379 7.42 12.90 10.76
CA THR A 379 7.17 11.76 11.65
C THR A 379 8.39 10.86 11.69
N ASP A 380 8.83 10.50 12.89
CA ASP A 380 9.84 9.48 13.13
C ASP A 380 9.22 8.33 13.94
N ASN A 381 9.12 7.15 13.31
CA ASN A 381 8.65 5.90 13.91
C ASN A 381 9.85 5.01 14.24
N ARG A 382 10.14 4.77 15.52
CA ARG A 382 11.17 3.81 15.97
C ARG A 382 10.49 2.58 16.50
N GLN A 383 10.86 1.41 15.99
CA GLN A 383 10.20 0.16 16.32
C GLN A 383 11.20 -0.89 16.75
N TYR A 384 10.89 -1.58 17.85
CA TYR A 384 11.64 -2.69 18.41
C TYR A 384 10.68 -3.87 18.49
N SER A 385 11.03 -4.98 17.85
CA SER A 385 10.16 -6.15 17.77
C SER A 385 10.92 -7.42 18.15
N TRP A 386 10.29 -8.25 18.98
CA TRP A 386 10.74 -9.59 19.33
C TRP A 386 9.59 -10.57 19.15
N GLN A 387 9.73 -11.47 18.18
CA GLN A 387 8.75 -12.51 17.89
C GLN A 387 9.37 -13.88 18.11
N ASN A 388 8.57 -14.82 18.56
CA ASN A 388 8.94 -16.21 18.78
C ASN A 388 7.89 -17.13 18.15
N ASP A 389 8.35 -18.07 17.35
CA ASP A 389 7.53 -19.07 16.69
C ASP A 389 7.85 -20.45 17.28
N PHE A 390 6.85 -21.10 17.86
CA PHE A 390 6.94 -22.39 18.50
C PHE A 390 6.18 -23.44 17.70
N THR A 391 6.87 -24.41 17.12
CA THR A 391 6.26 -25.58 16.49
C THR A 391 5.89 -26.58 17.59
N VAL A 392 4.60 -26.59 17.99
CA VAL A 392 4.13 -27.41 19.12
C VAL A 392 3.75 -28.82 18.70
N ALA A 393 3.37 -29.02 17.44
CA ALA A 393 3.14 -30.32 16.82
C ALA A 393 3.21 -30.18 15.28
N ARG A 394 3.15 -31.29 14.56
CA ARG A 394 3.13 -31.26 13.09
C ARG A 394 1.91 -30.47 12.59
N GLY A 395 2.15 -29.41 11.83
CA GLY A 395 1.12 -28.53 11.32
C GLY A 395 0.49 -27.62 12.38
N GLN A 396 1.12 -27.44 13.55
CA GLN A 396 0.63 -26.58 14.62
C GLN A 396 1.76 -25.67 15.12
N ALA A 397 1.50 -24.38 15.17
CA ALA A 397 2.45 -23.38 15.64
C ALA A 397 1.77 -22.37 16.56
N ILE A 398 2.50 -21.94 17.58
CA ILE A 398 2.17 -20.80 18.44
C ILE A 398 3.15 -19.70 18.12
N GLN A 399 2.65 -18.48 17.99
CA GLN A 399 3.45 -17.26 17.89
C GLN A 399 3.24 -16.41 19.12
N ALA A 400 4.29 -15.86 19.68
CA ALA A 400 4.22 -14.89 20.76
C ALA A 400 5.23 -13.77 20.51
N GLY A 401 4.84 -12.54 20.77
CA GLY A 401 5.76 -11.45 20.57
C GLY A 401 5.46 -10.21 21.38
N TYR A 402 6.45 -9.35 21.40
CA TYR A 402 6.41 -8.03 22.00
C TYR A 402 6.96 -7.01 21.02
N GLU A 403 6.33 -5.84 20.98
CA GLU A 403 6.72 -4.73 20.13
C GLU A 403 6.62 -3.43 20.90
N ARG A 404 7.62 -2.57 20.75
CA ARG A 404 7.57 -1.18 21.17
C ARG A 404 7.69 -0.28 19.96
N LEU A 405 6.76 0.65 19.83
CA LEU A 405 6.77 1.73 18.86
C LEU A 405 6.87 3.06 19.58
N ASP A 406 7.86 3.87 19.22
CA ASP A 406 8.03 5.25 19.66
C ASP A 406 7.80 6.16 18.45
N GLN A 407 6.76 7.00 18.51
CA GLN A 407 6.41 7.97 17.46
C GLN A 407 6.75 9.39 17.93
N ALA A 408 7.61 10.06 17.20
CA ALA A 408 7.92 11.47 17.39
C ALA A 408 7.38 12.29 16.21
N PHE A 409 6.93 13.49 16.51
CA PHE A 409 6.38 14.41 15.54
C PHE A 409 7.05 15.78 15.68
N ASP A 410 7.36 16.39 14.54
CA ASP A 410 7.98 17.71 14.45
C ASP A 410 7.27 18.52 13.34
N SER A 411 6.78 19.68 13.69
CA SER A 411 6.11 20.61 12.79
C SER A 411 6.20 22.04 13.34
N ASP A 412 6.20 23.02 12.47
CA ASP A 412 6.08 24.44 12.83
C ASP A 412 4.62 24.91 12.94
N VAL A 413 3.65 24.07 12.55
CA VAL A 413 2.22 24.38 12.66
C VAL A 413 1.69 24.13 14.08
N TYR A 414 2.09 22.99 14.69
CA TYR A 414 1.74 22.65 16.06
C TYR A 414 2.73 21.66 16.67
N SER A 415 2.71 21.52 17.99
CA SER A 415 3.50 20.53 18.71
C SER A 415 2.63 19.41 19.27
N ALA A 416 3.12 18.17 19.23
CA ALA A 416 2.49 17.02 19.86
C ALA A 416 3.47 16.30 20.80
N PRO A 417 2.97 15.69 21.90
CA PRO A 417 3.81 14.87 22.76
C PRO A 417 4.26 13.61 22.01
N GLN A 418 5.44 13.10 22.36
CA GLN A 418 5.88 11.80 21.84
C GLN A 418 4.93 10.70 22.29
N ARG A 419 4.49 9.86 21.34
CA ARG A 419 3.63 8.71 21.60
C ARG A 419 4.46 7.45 21.75
N HIS A 420 4.15 6.67 22.77
CA HIS A 420 4.74 5.36 23.01
C HIS A 420 3.65 4.28 22.98
N VAL A 421 3.91 3.20 22.27
CA VAL A 421 3.01 2.06 22.19
C VAL A 421 3.77 0.80 22.57
N ASN A 422 3.29 0.09 23.60
CA ASN A 422 3.79 -1.22 23.98
C ASN A 422 2.75 -2.26 23.60
N SER A 423 3.13 -3.26 22.83
CA SER A 423 2.22 -4.25 22.26
C SER A 423 2.68 -5.67 22.59
N GLY A 424 1.73 -6.52 22.96
CA GLY A 424 1.95 -7.95 23.08
C GLY A 424 0.93 -8.72 22.27
N TRP A 425 1.35 -9.81 21.62
CA TRP A 425 0.44 -10.67 20.88
C TRP A 425 0.71 -12.14 21.11
N LEU A 426 -0.35 -12.92 20.92
CA LEU A 426 -0.34 -14.37 20.90
C LEU A 426 -1.15 -14.86 19.71
N GLY A 427 -0.54 -15.72 18.90
CA GLY A 427 -1.14 -16.34 17.74
C GLY A 427 -1.08 -17.86 17.85
N TYR A 428 -2.07 -18.53 17.28
CA TYR A 428 -2.09 -19.97 17.06
C TYR A 428 -2.52 -20.27 15.64
N THR A 429 -1.79 -21.14 14.97
CA THR A 429 -2.17 -21.74 13.70
C THR A 429 -2.12 -23.25 13.82
N GLY A 430 -3.17 -23.93 13.35
CA GLY A 430 -3.24 -25.39 13.44
C GLY A 430 -3.96 -26.01 12.26
N ARG A 431 -3.43 -27.14 11.76
CA ARG A 431 -4.06 -27.98 10.74
C ARG A 431 -4.36 -29.35 11.32
N PHE A 432 -5.61 -29.78 11.25
CA PHE A 432 -6.14 -31.02 11.77
C PHE A 432 -6.90 -31.77 10.66
N GLY A 433 -6.19 -32.61 9.94
CA GLY A 433 -6.75 -33.24 8.74
C GLY A 433 -7.13 -32.15 7.72
N ASN A 434 -8.40 -32.07 7.35
CA ASN A 434 -8.94 -31.10 6.42
C ASN A 434 -9.27 -29.74 7.08
N SER A 435 -9.19 -29.63 8.40
CA SER A 435 -9.51 -28.42 9.14
C SER A 435 -8.27 -27.59 9.38
N GLN A 436 -8.38 -26.27 9.20
CA GLN A 436 -7.37 -25.28 9.54
C GLN A 436 -7.98 -24.24 10.48
N VAL A 437 -7.25 -23.87 11.52
CA VAL A 437 -7.65 -22.85 12.50
C VAL A 437 -6.54 -21.82 12.62
N GLN A 438 -6.92 -20.55 12.71
CA GLN A 438 -6.03 -19.45 13.05
C GLN A 438 -6.72 -18.58 14.10
N ALA A 439 -6.03 -18.30 15.21
CA ALA A 439 -6.50 -17.42 16.25
C ALA A 439 -5.39 -16.47 16.65
N ASN A 440 -5.66 -15.16 16.70
CA ASN A 440 -4.71 -14.15 17.11
C ASN A 440 -5.37 -13.20 18.10
N LEU A 441 -4.62 -12.84 19.14
CA LEU A 441 -4.97 -11.85 20.14
C LEU A 441 -3.82 -10.85 20.28
N ARG A 442 -4.11 -9.56 20.27
CA ARG A 442 -3.13 -8.50 20.50
C ARG A 442 -3.71 -7.45 21.44
N ARG A 443 -2.85 -6.95 22.32
CA ARG A 443 -3.09 -5.78 23.14
C ARG A 443 -2.04 -4.74 22.86
N ASP A 444 -2.48 -3.53 22.56
CA ASP A 444 -1.67 -2.33 22.39
C ASP A 444 -1.94 -1.39 23.57
N GLN A 445 -0.91 -0.90 24.23
CA GLN A 445 -0.97 0.07 25.31
C GLN A 445 -0.30 1.36 24.85
N TYR A 446 -1.11 2.37 24.62
CA TYR A 446 -0.73 3.71 24.18
C TYR A 446 -0.50 4.64 25.37
N SER A 447 0.44 5.58 25.22
CA SER A 447 0.74 6.57 26.25
C SER A 447 -0.30 7.68 26.36
N ASP A 448 -1.10 7.91 25.32
CA ASP A 448 -2.04 9.03 25.21
C ASP A 448 -3.50 8.64 25.50
N PHE A 449 -4.00 7.52 25.00
CA PHE A 449 -5.41 7.14 25.20
C PHE A 449 -5.62 5.78 25.88
N GLY A 450 -4.55 5.10 26.33
CA GLY A 450 -4.66 3.84 27.06
C GLY A 450 -4.64 2.59 26.16
N GLY A 451 -5.42 1.57 26.51
CA GLY A 451 -5.30 0.25 25.90
C GLY A 451 -6.32 -0.04 24.79
N ALA A 452 -5.88 -0.73 23.74
CA ALA A 452 -6.72 -1.30 22.72
C ALA A 452 -6.44 -2.81 22.56
N ASN A 453 -7.51 -3.61 22.45
CA ASN A 453 -7.39 -5.04 22.14
C ASN A 453 -7.89 -5.26 20.72
N SER A 454 -7.30 -6.23 20.03
CA SER A 454 -7.77 -6.71 18.73
C SER A 454 -7.60 -8.23 18.63
N TYR A 455 -8.48 -8.89 17.90
CA TYR A 455 -8.47 -10.33 17.74
C TYR A 455 -8.90 -10.74 16.33
N TYR A 456 -8.46 -11.94 15.94
CA TYR A 456 -8.85 -12.63 14.72
C TYR A 456 -9.10 -14.09 15.03
N LEU A 457 -10.19 -14.64 14.52
CA LEU A 457 -10.50 -16.06 14.54
C LEU A 457 -10.88 -16.48 13.13
N GLY A 458 -10.11 -17.37 12.54
CA GLY A 458 -10.33 -17.94 11.21
C GLY A 458 -10.45 -19.46 11.27
N TYR A 459 -11.34 -19.99 10.46
CA TYR A 459 -11.51 -21.42 10.24
C TYR A 459 -11.53 -21.70 8.74
N GLY A 460 -10.77 -22.70 8.30
CA GLY A 460 -10.75 -23.23 6.95
C GLY A 460 -11.06 -24.71 6.93
N TYR A 461 -11.75 -25.18 5.91
CA TYR A 461 -12.01 -26.59 5.69
C TYR A 461 -11.77 -26.95 4.22
N ASP A 462 -10.85 -27.90 4.00
CA ASP A 462 -10.54 -28.42 2.67
C ASP A 462 -11.63 -29.42 2.25
N LEU A 463 -12.42 -29.07 1.22
CA LEU A 463 -13.49 -29.91 0.66
C LEU A 463 -12.95 -30.97 -0.32
N GLY A 464 -11.64 -31.04 -0.50
CA GLY A 464 -10.92 -31.94 -1.40
C GLY A 464 -9.57 -31.33 -1.78
N GLU A 465 -8.99 -31.79 -2.86
CA GLU A 465 -7.63 -31.39 -3.27
C GLU A 465 -7.53 -29.88 -3.65
N HIS A 466 -8.59 -29.30 -4.17
CA HIS A 466 -8.57 -27.97 -4.78
C HIS A 466 -9.49 -26.96 -4.11
N TRP A 467 -10.48 -27.39 -3.36
CA TRP A 467 -11.52 -26.53 -2.82
C TRP A 467 -11.36 -26.33 -1.30
N LYS A 468 -11.44 -25.10 -0.87
CA LYS A 468 -11.42 -24.71 0.54
C LYS A 468 -12.57 -23.75 0.82
N VAL A 469 -13.30 -23.96 1.90
CA VAL A 469 -14.19 -22.93 2.47
C VAL A 469 -13.52 -22.32 3.67
N THR A 470 -13.69 -21.00 3.84
CA THR A 470 -13.16 -20.28 5.00
C THR A 470 -14.24 -19.43 5.63
N ALA A 471 -14.16 -19.23 6.94
CA ALA A 471 -14.95 -18.25 7.67
C ALA A 471 -14.05 -17.56 8.69
N SER A 472 -14.24 -16.26 8.90
CA SER A 472 -13.48 -15.51 9.89
C SER A 472 -14.34 -14.46 10.58
N TYR A 473 -13.94 -14.15 11.82
CA TYR A 473 -14.42 -13.02 12.59
C TYR A 473 -13.21 -12.25 13.14
N SER A 474 -13.23 -10.94 13.03
CA SER A 474 -12.10 -10.11 13.44
C SER A 474 -12.54 -8.76 13.98
N ASP A 475 -11.73 -8.23 14.87
CA ASP A 475 -11.83 -6.89 15.44
C ASP A 475 -10.54 -6.13 15.11
N ALA A 476 -10.68 -4.85 14.75
CA ALA A 476 -9.57 -3.97 14.48
C ALA A 476 -9.84 -2.55 15.01
N PHE A 477 -8.78 -1.74 15.08
CA PHE A 477 -8.87 -0.37 15.54
C PHE A 477 -7.92 0.56 14.79
N ARG A 478 -8.22 1.86 14.84
CA ARG A 478 -7.29 2.94 14.46
C ARG A 478 -7.16 3.92 15.62
N ALA A 479 -5.94 4.17 16.04
CA ALA A 479 -5.62 5.22 16.98
C ALA A 479 -5.90 6.60 16.35
N PRO A 480 -6.40 7.59 17.10
CA PRO A 480 -6.48 8.97 16.63
C PRO A 480 -5.09 9.46 16.18
N THR A 481 -5.05 10.20 15.09
CA THR A 481 -3.81 10.81 14.58
C THR A 481 -3.42 12.03 15.40
N PHE A 482 -2.22 12.58 15.18
CA PHE A 482 -1.84 13.81 15.86
C PHE A 482 -2.63 15.01 15.35
N ASN A 483 -3.06 15.04 14.07
CA ASN A 483 -4.00 16.06 13.60
C ASN A 483 -5.35 15.93 14.28
N ASP A 484 -5.89 14.70 14.42
CA ASP A 484 -7.16 14.48 15.13
C ASP A 484 -7.10 15.00 16.59
N LEU A 485 -5.95 14.88 17.25
CA LEU A 485 -5.79 15.22 18.67
C LEU A 485 -5.35 16.67 18.92
N TYR A 486 -4.45 17.21 18.11
CA TYR A 486 -3.66 18.40 18.47
C TYR A 486 -3.64 19.51 17.43
N TYR A 487 -4.30 19.32 16.25
CA TYR A 487 -4.32 20.38 15.24
C TYR A 487 -4.99 21.65 15.80
N PRO A 488 -4.43 22.85 15.60
CA PRO A 488 -4.98 24.10 16.14
C PRO A 488 -6.46 24.28 15.76
N ASP A 489 -7.27 24.63 16.72
CA ASP A 489 -8.72 24.91 16.63
C ASP A 489 -9.59 23.73 16.18
N ALA A 490 -9.01 22.63 15.68
CA ALA A 490 -9.75 21.47 15.13
C ALA A 490 -9.48 20.15 15.90
N GLY A 491 -8.36 20.04 16.60
CA GLY A 491 -7.97 18.84 17.35
C GLY A 491 -8.78 18.62 18.62
N ASN A 492 -8.96 17.36 19.02
CA ASN A 492 -9.66 16.98 20.25
C ASN A 492 -8.90 15.89 21.01
N PRO A 493 -8.19 16.24 22.11
CA PRO A 493 -7.45 15.27 22.91
C PRO A 493 -8.31 14.22 23.64
N ALA A 494 -9.63 14.37 23.66
CA ALA A 494 -10.55 13.43 24.30
C ALA A 494 -11.00 12.26 23.37
N LEU A 495 -10.51 12.22 22.14
CA LEU A 495 -10.85 11.18 21.18
C LEU A 495 -10.43 9.78 21.65
N VAL A 496 -11.29 8.82 21.34
CA VAL A 496 -11.04 7.39 21.52
C VAL A 496 -10.74 6.73 20.16
N PRO A 497 -10.11 5.55 20.14
CA PRO A 497 -9.85 4.84 18.89
C PRO A 497 -11.12 4.50 18.12
N GLU A 498 -11.05 4.60 16.79
CA GLU A 498 -12.03 4.00 15.90
C GLU A 498 -12.00 2.48 16.04
N ARG A 499 -13.15 1.84 15.88
CA ARG A 499 -13.32 0.40 15.98
C ARG A 499 -14.00 -0.17 14.75
N SER A 500 -13.63 -1.40 14.41
CA SER A 500 -14.34 -2.15 13.38
C SER A 500 -14.46 -3.62 13.75
N HIS A 501 -15.58 -4.22 13.35
CA HIS A 501 -15.85 -5.66 13.45
C HIS A 501 -16.15 -6.20 12.07
N SER A 502 -15.48 -7.27 11.66
CA SER A 502 -15.65 -7.87 10.34
C SER A 502 -16.00 -9.35 10.44
N ILE A 503 -16.91 -9.78 9.57
CA ILE A 503 -17.24 -11.18 9.33
C ILE A 503 -17.00 -11.45 7.85
N GLU A 504 -16.30 -12.52 7.55
CA GLU A 504 -16.06 -12.97 6.18
C GLU A 504 -16.32 -14.46 6.05
N ALA A 505 -16.88 -14.86 4.90
CA ALA A 505 -16.94 -16.25 4.44
C ALA A 505 -16.45 -16.32 3.00
N ALA A 506 -15.63 -17.31 2.66
CA ALA A 506 -15.14 -17.44 1.30
C ALA A 506 -15.07 -18.89 0.83
N LEU A 507 -15.20 -19.06 -0.50
CA LEU A 507 -14.91 -20.28 -1.22
C LEU A 507 -13.67 -20.03 -2.07
N GLN A 508 -12.67 -20.88 -1.93
CA GLN A 508 -11.41 -20.82 -2.67
C GLN A 508 -11.23 -22.09 -3.50
N TYR A 509 -10.76 -21.91 -4.72
CA TYR A 509 -10.23 -22.97 -5.57
C TYR A 509 -8.74 -22.68 -5.81
N ALA A 510 -7.88 -23.68 -5.64
CA ALA A 510 -6.45 -23.56 -5.88
C ALA A 510 -5.93 -24.79 -6.62
N SER A 511 -5.22 -24.59 -7.73
CA SER A 511 -4.55 -25.65 -8.48
C SER A 511 -3.34 -25.10 -9.25
N ASP A 512 -2.33 -25.93 -9.49
CA ASP A 512 -1.17 -25.55 -10.30
C ASP A 512 -1.54 -25.17 -11.74
N ALA A 513 -2.66 -25.68 -12.26
CA ALA A 513 -3.10 -25.41 -13.63
C ALA A 513 -3.78 -24.05 -13.80
N LEU A 514 -4.46 -23.53 -12.78
CA LEU A 514 -5.29 -22.33 -12.88
C LEU A 514 -4.93 -21.24 -11.85
N GLY A 515 -4.04 -21.53 -10.90
CA GLY A 515 -3.74 -20.61 -9.81
C GLY A 515 -4.80 -20.61 -8.72
N VAL A 516 -5.04 -19.46 -8.10
CA VAL A 516 -5.97 -19.26 -6.99
C VAL A 516 -7.17 -18.43 -7.44
N MET A 517 -8.37 -18.97 -7.25
CA MET A 517 -9.64 -18.26 -7.40
C MET A 517 -10.31 -18.17 -6.04
N ARG A 518 -10.88 -17.04 -5.70
CA ARG A 518 -11.58 -16.83 -4.42
C ARG A 518 -12.86 -16.03 -4.63
N LEU A 519 -13.94 -16.47 -3.99
CA LEU A 519 -15.20 -15.75 -3.87
C LEU A 519 -15.47 -15.49 -2.40
N SER A 520 -15.48 -14.23 -2.00
CA SER A 520 -15.65 -13.79 -0.62
C SER A 520 -16.97 -13.04 -0.44
N LEU A 521 -17.64 -13.30 0.68
CA LEU A 521 -18.75 -12.51 1.21
C LEU A 521 -18.25 -11.85 2.48
N PHE A 522 -18.37 -10.54 2.58
CA PHE A 522 -17.86 -9.80 3.73
C PHE A 522 -18.85 -8.76 4.24
N GLN A 523 -18.78 -8.48 5.54
CA GLN A 523 -19.43 -7.37 6.19
C GLN A 523 -18.53 -6.79 7.27
N THR A 524 -18.24 -5.48 7.18
CA THR A 524 -17.52 -4.72 8.19
C THR A 524 -18.41 -3.61 8.73
N ARG A 525 -18.45 -3.47 10.05
CA ARG A 525 -19.13 -2.37 10.76
C ARG A 525 -18.09 -1.54 11.45
N TYR A 526 -18.20 -0.24 11.30
CA TYR A 526 -17.34 0.77 11.90
C TYR A 526 -18.11 1.53 12.97
N ALA A 527 -17.44 1.85 14.05
CA ALA A 527 -17.96 2.65 15.16
C ALA A 527 -16.89 3.63 15.65
N ASN A 528 -17.33 4.72 16.25
CA ASN A 528 -16.48 5.79 16.73
C ASN A 528 -15.57 6.37 15.64
N LEU A 529 -16.04 6.41 14.39
CA LEU A 529 -15.30 7.05 13.31
C LEU A 529 -15.07 8.52 13.67
N ILE A 530 -13.85 8.98 13.46
CA ILE A 530 -13.47 10.36 13.72
C ILE A 530 -13.87 11.19 12.52
N GLN A 531 -14.77 12.15 12.75
CA GLN A 531 -15.26 13.12 11.77
C GLN A 531 -15.09 14.52 12.33
N TYR A 532 -14.88 15.49 11.45
CA TYR A 532 -14.80 16.89 11.82
C TYR A 532 -16.21 17.50 11.76
N GLU A 533 -16.79 17.74 12.94
CA GLU A 533 -18.13 18.27 13.09
C GLU A 533 -18.09 19.77 13.39
N PRO A 534 -18.99 20.57 12.80
CA PRO A 534 -19.08 21.98 13.09
C PRO A 534 -19.55 22.22 14.53
N ASP A 535 -19.05 23.28 15.15
CA ASP A 535 -19.57 23.81 16.41
C ASP A 535 -20.95 24.46 16.20
N ALA A 536 -21.56 24.98 17.29
CA ALA A 536 -22.84 25.65 17.24
C ALA A 536 -22.89 26.91 16.34
N SER A 537 -21.74 27.50 16.01
CA SER A 537 -21.61 28.62 15.08
C SER A 537 -21.54 28.19 13.60
N GLY A 538 -21.22 26.93 13.33
CA GLY A 538 -20.95 26.40 12.00
C GLY A 538 -19.64 26.87 11.38
N LEU A 539 -18.77 27.54 12.15
CA LEU A 539 -17.52 28.13 11.66
C LEU A 539 -16.28 27.35 12.06
N VAL A 540 -16.32 26.65 13.19
CA VAL A 540 -15.20 25.86 13.71
C VAL A 540 -15.56 24.37 13.63
N TYR A 541 -14.72 23.59 12.97
CA TYR A 541 -14.88 22.14 12.85
C TYR A 541 -13.92 21.44 13.80
N THR A 542 -14.43 20.59 14.68
CA THR A 542 -13.65 19.87 15.69
C THR A 542 -13.78 18.35 15.48
N ALA A 543 -12.67 17.64 15.60
CA ALA A 543 -12.63 16.18 15.49
C ALA A 543 -13.45 15.51 16.61
N GLN A 544 -14.39 14.63 16.25
CA GLN A 544 -15.31 13.94 17.17
C GLN A 544 -15.52 12.48 16.78
N ASN A 545 -15.74 11.60 17.78
CA ASN A 545 -16.06 10.18 17.56
C ASN A 545 -17.58 9.98 17.34
N VAL A 546 -18.10 10.44 16.23
CA VAL A 546 -19.55 10.44 15.95
C VAL A 546 -19.94 9.49 14.83
N GLY A 547 -19.02 9.15 13.93
CA GLY A 547 -19.31 8.39 12.73
C GLY A 547 -19.55 6.91 12.97
N ARG A 548 -20.50 6.35 12.21
CA ARG A 548 -20.74 4.92 12.06
C ARG A 548 -20.90 4.60 10.59
N ALA A 549 -20.24 3.54 10.16
CA ALA A 549 -20.40 3.07 8.79
C ALA A 549 -20.57 1.55 8.73
N LYS A 550 -21.12 1.10 7.63
CA LYS A 550 -21.27 -0.32 7.32
C LYS A 550 -20.91 -0.55 5.86
N VAL A 551 -20.00 -1.48 5.63
CA VAL A 551 -19.68 -1.95 4.29
C VAL A 551 -19.92 -3.45 4.23
N GLN A 552 -20.69 -3.89 3.25
CA GLN A 552 -20.95 -5.30 2.99
C GLN A 552 -20.87 -5.54 1.50
N GLY A 553 -20.36 -6.71 1.10
CA GLY A 553 -20.17 -6.98 -0.32
C GLY A 553 -19.84 -8.41 -0.67
N ILE A 554 -19.73 -8.59 -1.98
CA ILE A 554 -19.24 -9.82 -2.63
C ILE A 554 -18.02 -9.43 -3.45
N GLU A 555 -16.97 -10.20 -3.33
CA GLU A 555 -15.72 -10.01 -4.06
C GLU A 555 -15.28 -11.32 -4.68
N GLY A 556 -15.06 -11.32 -6.01
CA GLY A 556 -14.45 -12.41 -6.74
C GLY A 556 -13.04 -12.03 -7.18
N SER A 557 -12.09 -12.94 -7.05
CA SER A 557 -10.72 -12.75 -7.54
C SER A 557 -10.16 -14.01 -8.18
N TRP A 558 -9.29 -13.81 -9.15
CA TRP A 558 -8.50 -14.85 -9.81
C TRP A 558 -7.08 -14.34 -10.01
N GLN A 559 -6.09 -15.10 -9.54
CA GLN A 559 -4.68 -14.89 -9.78
C GLN A 559 -4.06 -16.23 -10.21
N GLY A 560 -3.57 -16.30 -11.44
CA GLY A 560 -3.01 -17.55 -11.96
C GLY A 560 -2.75 -17.47 -13.45
N HIS A 561 -2.85 -18.61 -14.13
CA HIS A 561 -2.56 -18.70 -15.55
C HIS A 561 -3.55 -19.64 -16.28
N LEU A 562 -3.70 -19.40 -17.56
CA LEU A 562 -4.42 -20.28 -18.47
C LEU A 562 -3.46 -20.67 -19.61
N GLY A 563 -2.91 -21.88 -19.52
CA GLY A 563 -1.80 -22.28 -20.38
C GLY A 563 -0.58 -21.40 -20.14
N LYS A 564 -0.18 -20.61 -21.14
CA LYS A 564 0.96 -19.67 -21.05
C LYS A 564 0.53 -18.23 -20.74
N THR A 565 -0.76 -17.97 -20.58
CA THR A 565 -1.29 -16.63 -20.33
C THR A 565 -1.41 -16.42 -18.83
N ASP A 566 -0.69 -15.46 -18.29
CA ASP A 566 -0.87 -15.02 -16.90
C ASP A 566 -2.12 -14.17 -16.83
N LEU A 567 -2.94 -14.39 -15.81
CA LEU A 567 -4.23 -13.76 -15.63
C LEU A 567 -4.40 -13.27 -14.20
N ARG A 568 -4.90 -12.05 -14.09
CA ARG A 568 -5.38 -11.49 -12.83
C ARG A 568 -6.72 -10.83 -13.10
N ALA A 569 -7.72 -11.16 -12.29
CA ALA A 569 -9.04 -10.56 -12.40
C ALA A 569 -9.62 -10.33 -11.00
N SER A 570 -10.33 -9.24 -10.82
CA SER A 570 -11.12 -9.01 -9.62
C SER A 570 -12.42 -8.28 -9.97
N ALA A 571 -13.46 -8.55 -9.19
CA ALA A 571 -14.71 -7.82 -9.26
C ALA A 571 -15.31 -7.69 -7.86
N THR A 572 -15.67 -6.49 -7.48
CA THR A 572 -16.25 -6.17 -6.18
C THR A 572 -17.60 -5.48 -6.36
N PHE A 573 -18.59 -6.00 -5.64
CA PHE A 573 -19.91 -5.41 -5.49
C PHE A 573 -20.12 -5.15 -4.00
N GLN A 574 -20.20 -3.89 -3.59
CA GLN A 574 -20.30 -3.51 -2.19
C GLN A 574 -21.36 -2.45 -1.97
N ASN A 575 -21.81 -2.33 -0.71
CA ASN A 575 -22.69 -1.29 -0.25
C ASN A 575 -22.01 -0.52 0.90
N PRO A 576 -21.24 0.54 0.60
CA PRO A 576 -20.53 1.35 1.59
C PRO A 576 -21.44 2.49 2.07
N VAL A 577 -22.03 2.33 3.26
CA VAL A 577 -23.04 3.27 3.80
C VAL A 577 -22.49 3.90 5.07
N ASP A 578 -22.53 5.24 5.12
CA ASP A 578 -22.49 6.00 6.35
C ASP A 578 -23.84 5.88 7.05
N GLN A 579 -23.81 5.24 8.22
CA GLN A 579 -25.03 5.01 9.02
C GLN A 579 -25.41 6.24 9.87
N SER A 580 -24.54 7.24 9.96
CA SER A 580 -24.84 8.49 10.67
C SER A 580 -25.77 9.38 9.84
N GLY A 581 -25.56 9.44 8.52
CA GLY A 581 -26.33 10.24 7.57
C GLY A 581 -27.21 9.44 6.62
N ASP A 582 -27.20 8.09 6.67
CA ASP A 582 -27.88 7.16 5.74
C ASP A 582 -27.57 7.45 4.26
N GLN A 583 -26.29 7.73 3.98
CA GLN A 583 -25.79 8.05 2.65
C GLN A 583 -24.59 7.20 2.28
N ASP A 584 -24.19 7.21 1.00
CA ASP A 584 -22.99 6.50 0.55
C ASP A 584 -21.73 7.15 1.11
N LEU A 585 -20.76 6.32 1.51
CA LEU A 585 -19.42 6.82 1.79
C LEU A 585 -18.84 7.50 0.55
N LEU A 586 -18.29 8.70 0.72
CA LEU A 586 -17.76 9.50 -0.38
C LEU A 586 -16.61 8.79 -1.09
N ARG A 587 -16.55 8.95 -2.40
CA ARG A 587 -15.52 8.40 -3.28
C ARG A 587 -15.48 6.87 -3.34
N HIS A 588 -16.46 6.17 -2.76
CA HIS A 588 -16.55 4.72 -2.77
C HIS A 588 -17.50 4.23 -3.85
N ALA A 589 -16.98 3.63 -4.92
CA ALA A 589 -17.82 2.99 -5.91
C ALA A 589 -18.46 1.71 -5.35
N ARG A 590 -19.76 1.52 -5.63
CA ARG A 590 -20.49 0.30 -5.26
C ARG A 590 -20.10 -0.91 -6.12
N ARG A 591 -19.54 -0.67 -7.31
CA ARG A 591 -19.17 -1.70 -8.28
C ARG A 591 -17.87 -1.29 -8.95
N PHE A 592 -16.89 -2.17 -8.92
CA PHE A 592 -15.63 -1.97 -9.62
C PHE A 592 -14.99 -3.31 -9.93
N ALA A 593 -14.14 -3.32 -10.95
CA ALA A 593 -13.45 -4.52 -11.39
C ALA A 593 -12.11 -4.16 -12.02
N SER A 594 -11.19 -5.09 -11.97
CA SER A 594 -9.92 -5.04 -12.68
C SER A 594 -9.67 -6.35 -13.41
N PHE A 595 -8.99 -6.26 -14.53
CA PHE A 595 -8.55 -7.41 -15.31
C PHE A 595 -7.17 -7.12 -15.89
N SER A 596 -6.25 -8.07 -15.81
CA SER A 596 -5.00 -8.04 -16.56
C SER A 596 -4.70 -9.42 -17.14
N ALA A 597 -4.17 -9.44 -18.36
CA ALA A 597 -3.71 -10.63 -19.03
C ALA A 597 -2.36 -10.34 -19.71
N SER A 598 -1.41 -11.27 -19.61
CA SER A 598 -0.10 -11.20 -20.24
C SER A 598 0.22 -12.54 -20.92
N HIS A 599 0.62 -12.51 -22.18
CA HIS A 599 0.88 -13.71 -22.99
C HIS A 599 2.24 -13.64 -23.66
N PRO A 600 3.12 -14.66 -23.48
CA PRO A 600 4.37 -14.76 -24.22
C PRO A 600 4.12 -15.27 -25.65
N PHE A 601 4.69 -14.57 -26.63
CA PHE A 601 4.60 -14.93 -28.06
C PHE A 601 5.98 -14.78 -28.73
N GLY A 602 6.68 -15.88 -28.93
CA GLY A 602 8.07 -15.87 -29.41
C GLY A 602 8.99 -15.08 -28.45
N GLY A 603 9.68 -14.07 -28.95
CA GLY A 603 10.50 -13.14 -28.13
C GLY A 603 9.69 -11.99 -27.54
N TRP A 604 8.39 -11.94 -27.80
CA TRP A 604 7.47 -10.93 -27.27
C TRP A 604 6.72 -11.43 -26.05
N ARG A 605 6.38 -10.51 -25.16
CA ARG A 605 5.29 -10.66 -24.21
C ARG A 605 4.35 -9.47 -24.42
N VAL A 606 3.08 -9.75 -24.62
CA VAL A 606 2.03 -8.73 -24.83
C VAL A 606 0.99 -8.84 -23.73
N GLY A 607 0.50 -7.70 -23.26
CA GLY A 607 -0.50 -7.66 -22.19
C GLY A 607 -1.59 -6.64 -22.47
N ALA A 608 -2.72 -6.84 -21.80
CA ALA A 608 -3.84 -5.92 -21.76
C ALA A 608 -4.37 -5.82 -20.33
N GLU A 609 -4.70 -4.61 -19.92
CA GLU A 609 -5.25 -4.31 -18.61
C GLU A 609 -6.53 -3.51 -18.76
N TRP A 610 -7.48 -3.74 -17.86
CA TRP A 610 -8.75 -3.04 -17.86
C TRP A 610 -9.19 -2.73 -16.45
N LEU A 611 -9.37 -1.44 -16.15
CA LEU A 611 -9.92 -0.93 -14.90
C LEU A 611 -11.34 -0.41 -15.13
N LEU A 612 -12.27 -0.83 -14.31
CA LEU A 612 -13.69 -0.48 -14.37
C LEU A 612 -14.15 0.06 -13.01
N SER A 613 -14.85 1.18 -13.01
CA SER A 613 -15.49 1.73 -11.83
C SER A 613 -16.90 2.22 -12.15
N GLY A 614 -17.85 1.91 -11.29
CA GLY A 614 -19.19 2.51 -11.32
C GLY A 614 -19.17 3.96 -10.87
N ALA A 615 -20.33 4.62 -10.98
CA ALA A 615 -20.52 5.95 -10.42
C ALA A 615 -20.35 5.93 -8.89
N ARG A 616 -19.92 7.07 -8.34
CA ARG A 616 -19.69 7.26 -6.90
C ARG A 616 -19.98 8.69 -6.49
N SER A 617 -20.42 8.88 -5.26
CA SER A 617 -20.61 10.20 -4.66
C SER A 617 -19.28 10.85 -4.33
N ASP A 618 -19.13 12.15 -4.55
CA ASP A 618 -18.00 12.97 -4.10
C ASP A 618 -18.52 14.37 -3.75
N SER A 619 -18.51 14.70 -2.47
CA SER A 619 -19.17 15.91 -1.94
C SER A 619 -20.64 16.01 -2.43
N ALA A 620 -21.08 17.15 -2.93
CA ALA A 620 -22.43 17.36 -3.46
C ALA A 620 -22.64 16.83 -4.90
N GLN A 621 -21.65 16.15 -5.49
CA GLN A 621 -21.66 15.70 -6.88
C GLN A 621 -21.62 14.17 -7.00
N THR A 622 -22.03 13.67 -8.15
CA THR A 622 -21.84 12.26 -8.52
C THR A 622 -20.84 12.17 -9.66
N LEU A 623 -19.71 11.53 -9.42
CA LEU A 623 -18.72 11.22 -10.46
C LEU A 623 -19.23 10.05 -11.30
N GLY A 624 -19.16 10.18 -12.63
CA GLY A 624 -19.55 9.15 -13.57
C GLY A 624 -18.67 7.91 -13.48
N GLY A 625 -19.24 6.76 -13.84
CA GLY A 625 -18.45 5.53 -14.01
C GLY A 625 -17.49 5.61 -15.20
N TYR A 626 -16.41 4.84 -15.14
CA TYR A 626 -15.39 4.80 -16.19
C TYR A 626 -14.89 3.38 -16.47
N GLY A 627 -14.30 3.22 -17.66
CA GLY A 627 -13.48 2.06 -18.02
C GLY A 627 -12.22 2.53 -18.74
N VAL A 628 -11.05 2.11 -18.25
CA VAL A 628 -9.74 2.45 -18.79
C VAL A 628 -9.04 1.19 -19.23
N VAL A 629 -8.58 1.17 -20.48
CA VAL A 629 -7.85 0.05 -21.09
C VAL A 629 -6.41 0.47 -21.31
N ASN A 630 -5.46 -0.34 -20.85
CA ASN A 630 -4.04 -0.19 -21.10
C ASN A 630 -3.51 -1.39 -21.88
N LEU A 631 -2.46 -1.19 -22.65
CA LEU A 631 -1.74 -2.24 -23.36
C LEU A 631 -0.27 -2.23 -22.96
N THR A 632 0.32 -3.41 -22.81
CA THR A 632 1.75 -3.58 -22.55
C THR A 632 2.38 -4.47 -23.61
N ALA A 633 3.63 -4.22 -23.95
CA ALA A 633 4.43 -5.06 -24.83
C ALA A 633 5.89 -5.03 -24.38
N ARG A 634 6.52 -6.19 -24.35
CA ARG A 634 7.96 -6.34 -24.11
C ARG A 634 8.54 -7.25 -25.17
N TYR A 635 9.72 -6.90 -25.67
CA TYR A 635 10.50 -7.69 -26.60
C TYR A 635 11.90 -7.90 -26.06
N ASP A 636 12.28 -9.15 -25.80
CA ASP A 636 13.63 -9.51 -25.42
C ASP A 636 14.50 -9.63 -26.68
N ILE A 637 15.28 -8.57 -27.00
CA ILE A 637 16.16 -8.47 -28.18
C ILE A 637 17.26 -9.55 -28.08
N THR A 638 17.80 -9.72 -26.89
CA THR A 638 18.77 -10.76 -26.55
C THR A 638 18.48 -11.26 -25.12
N LYS A 639 19.27 -12.19 -24.59
CA LYS A 639 19.20 -12.57 -23.17
C LYS A 639 19.51 -11.40 -22.21
N ALA A 640 20.20 -10.36 -22.71
CA ALA A 640 20.62 -9.21 -21.92
C ALA A 640 19.77 -7.95 -22.18
N TRP A 641 19.41 -7.66 -23.43
CA TRP A 641 18.72 -6.44 -23.84
C TRP A 641 17.25 -6.68 -24.10
N TYR A 642 16.43 -5.77 -23.61
CA TYR A 642 14.99 -5.75 -23.88
C TYR A 642 14.48 -4.33 -24.17
N VAL A 643 13.35 -4.25 -24.85
CA VAL A 643 12.54 -3.05 -25.00
C VAL A 643 11.15 -3.36 -24.47
N SER A 644 10.60 -2.48 -23.63
CA SER A 644 9.20 -2.52 -23.21
C SER A 644 8.49 -1.23 -23.60
N ALA A 645 7.20 -1.34 -23.84
CA ALA A 645 6.33 -0.21 -24.13
C ALA A 645 4.98 -0.41 -23.47
N HIS A 646 4.33 0.66 -23.03
CA HIS A 646 2.93 0.63 -22.66
C HIS A 646 2.16 1.82 -23.21
N LEU A 647 0.88 1.58 -23.42
CA LEU A 647 -0.11 2.57 -23.87
C LEU A 647 -1.17 2.65 -22.78
N ASP A 648 -1.25 3.77 -22.11
CA ASP A 648 -2.22 4.01 -21.05
C ASP A 648 -3.45 4.72 -21.61
N ASN A 649 -4.61 4.40 -21.04
CA ASN A 649 -5.88 4.98 -21.43
C ASN A 649 -6.07 4.95 -22.97
N LEU A 650 -5.93 3.77 -23.55
CA LEU A 650 -5.95 3.54 -25.01
C LEU A 650 -7.13 4.22 -25.70
N LEU A 651 -8.30 4.22 -25.07
CA LEU A 651 -9.54 4.77 -25.60
C LEU A 651 -9.70 6.27 -25.35
N ASP A 652 -8.69 6.92 -24.76
CA ASP A 652 -8.67 8.34 -24.42
C ASP A 652 -9.88 8.76 -23.58
N LYS A 653 -10.27 7.91 -22.62
CA LYS A 653 -11.40 8.16 -21.72
C LYS A 653 -11.12 9.37 -20.84
N ASP A 654 -12.06 10.30 -20.83
CA ASP A 654 -12.10 11.40 -19.87
C ASP A 654 -12.87 10.94 -18.62
N TYR A 655 -12.23 11.03 -17.45
CA TYR A 655 -12.81 10.58 -16.19
C TYR A 655 -12.16 11.31 -15.01
N GLN A 656 -12.79 11.28 -13.85
CA GLN A 656 -12.25 11.86 -12.62
C GLN A 656 -12.22 10.81 -11.50
N LEU A 657 -11.18 10.85 -10.69
CA LEU A 657 -11.06 10.05 -9.46
C LEU A 657 -11.55 10.83 -8.24
N ALA A 658 -11.40 12.13 -8.24
CA ALA A 658 -11.95 13.09 -7.28
C ALA A 658 -12.56 14.26 -8.05
N TYR A 659 -13.63 14.86 -7.52
CA TYR A 659 -14.30 16.01 -8.13
C TYR A 659 -13.33 17.20 -8.26
N GLY A 660 -13.32 17.82 -9.43
CA GLY A 660 -12.44 18.96 -9.74
C GLY A 660 -11.02 18.57 -10.16
N TYR A 661 -10.68 17.26 -10.19
CA TYR A 661 -9.34 16.82 -10.56
C TYR A 661 -9.32 16.02 -11.86
N ASN A 662 -8.46 16.43 -12.76
CA ASN A 662 -8.22 15.75 -14.04
C ASN A 662 -7.42 14.46 -13.83
N THR A 663 -7.58 13.52 -14.74
CA THR A 663 -6.77 12.30 -14.85
C THR A 663 -5.98 12.31 -16.16
N PRO A 664 -4.90 11.52 -16.26
CA PRO A 664 -4.12 11.45 -17.49
C PRO A 664 -4.99 11.02 -18.68
N ARG A 665 -4.80 11.70 -19.80
CA ARG A 665 -5.35 11.29 -21.11
C ARG A 665 -4.49 10.14 -21.66
N ARG A 666 -4.74 9.74 -22.91
CA ARG A 666 -3.92 8.70 -23.55
C ARG A 666 -2.43 9.03 -23.47
N GLY A 667 -1.64 8.06 -22.99
CA GLY A 667 -0.20 8.16 -22.86
C GLY A 667 0.51 6.97 -23.54
N ALA A 668 1.73 7.21 -24.02
CA ALA A 668 2.60 6.20 -24.57
C ALA A 668 4.00 6.32 -23.96
N TYR A 669 4.60 5.20 -23.58
CA TYR A 669 5.88 5.13 -22.90
C TYR A 669 6.70 3.99 -23.48
N VAL A 670 8.02 4.19 -23.60
CA VAL A 670 8.97 3.19 -24.10
C VAL A 670 10.18 3.16 -23.19
N THR A 671 10.63 1.97 -22.82
CA THR A 671 11.81 1.74 -21.99
C THR A 671 12.74 0.77 -22.69
N ILE A 672 14.03 1.08 -22.73
CA ILE A 672 15.10 0.15 -23.07
C ILE A 672 15.83 -0.27 -21.80
N GLY A 673 16.09 -1.55 -21.65
CA GLY A 673 16.80 -2.06 -20.49
C GLY A 673 17.83 -3.11 -20.85
N TRP A 674 18.80 -3.24 -19.96
CA TRP A 674 19.84 -4.24 -20.00
C TRP A 674 19.96 -4.91 -18.64
N ARG A 675 20.08 -6.22 -18.64
CA ARG A 675 20.38 -7.04 -17.45
C ARG A 675 21.49 -8.01 -17.78
N GLN A 676 22.42 -8.16 -16.88
CA GLN A 676 23.49 -9.15 -17.03
C GLN A 676 22.87 -10.55 -17.02
N PRO A 677 23.18 -11.41 -18.03
CA PRO A 677 22.61 -12.75 -18.16
C PRO A 677 22.94 -13.69 -17.00
#